data_20d91970e5219d64e6e8e4e0e99ca64e
#
_entry.id   20d91970e5219d64e6e8e4e0e99ca64e
#
_cell.length_a   1.000
_cell.length_b   1.000
_cell.length_c   1.000
_cell.angle_alpha   90.00
_cell.angle_beta   90.00
_cell.angle_gamma   90.00
#
_symmetry.space_group_name_H-M   'P 1'
#
loop_
_entity.id
_entity.type
_entity.pdbx_description
1 polymer ?
#
loop_
_entity_poly.entity_id
_entity_poly.type
_entity_poly.pdbx_seq_one_letter_code
_entity_poly.pdbx_strand_id
1 'polypeptide(L)'
;MIEKEKRKNPFFENYQTPHDVVPFDRISMEDYEEAFMEGIRRADELIEKTINNPEKPTFDNTLINNDDEPEGYYDLLDRVSSVFFNLLSAETNDEMDALAQKMQPILTKHANDVRLNKRLFERIKAVHLHHRRLTAEEKMLLDTSYDGFVRSGALLDEEGKQRLRQLTEEASMLSLQFSQNLLKENKAFTLHITDEAQLDGLPETARAAAAQAAQEQGKEGWLFTLDMPSYSPFMTYSTQRELRRQMYMARNTVCTHDNDENNVKICQRLVNLRREIAQLLGYKTYADYVLKHRMASNVRNVYRLLDQLIEAYKPTAVKELDEIERMAKRMEGKDFKMEPWDQGFYSHKLQLKKFNIDSEMLRPYFELSRVIDGVFGLANRLYGITFKENKDIPVYHPDVRAYEVFDRDGSFLAVFYADFHPRKGKQGGAWMTEYQGQWIDRKGKNVRPHVSVVMNLTKPTAEKPALLTLGEVETFLHEFGHSLHGMFANTRFESLSGTNVWWDFVELPSQFMENFAIEKEFLRTFAFHYETGEPLPDELIDRIVKSRNYMAAYGCLRQVSFGLLDMAYYTQKEPFDEDIVEFEKKAWQKALVKPQLSNTCMTVQFSHIMAGGYAAGYYSYKWAEVLEADAFSVFKRKGIFNQQTAQRFRDCILSKGGTEHPMTLYKNFRGQEPTIDALLKRNGIKRKTKKS
;
A
#
# COMPACT_ATOMS: atom_id res chain seq x y z
N MET A 1 -41.86 -33.20 8.14
CA MET A 1 -40.47 -32.72 7.98
C MET A 1 -40.61 -31.34 7.39
N ILE A 2 -40.31 -30.31 8.17
CA ILE A 2 -40.25 -28.91 7.68
C ILE A 2 -38.96 -28.87 6.86
N GLU A 3 -39.06 -28.73 5.54
CA GLU A 3 -37.90 -28.36 4.71
C GLU A 3 -37.37 -27.08 5.33
N LYS A 4 -36.13 -27.11 5.90
CA LYS A 4 -35.41 -25.91 6.20
C LYS A 4 -35.23 -25.18 4.87
N GLU A 5 -35.86 -24.04 4.68
CA GLU A 5 -35.57 -23.15 3.57
C GLU A 5 -34.04 -23.03 3.49
N LYS A 6 -33.48 -23.43 2.35
CA LYS A 6 -32.03 -23.37 2.14
C LYS A 6 -31.64 -21.90 2.24
N ARG A 7 -30.79 -21.55 3.20
CA ARG A 7 -30.27 -20.18 3.36
C ARG A 7 -29.75 -19.69 1.99
N LYS A 8 -30.21 -18.53 1.57
CA LYS A 8 -29.73 -17.94 0.31
C LYS A 8 -28.37 -17.32 0.51
N ASN A 9 -27.52 -17.49 -0.48
CA ASN A 9 -26.19 -16.89 -0.49
C ASN A 9 -26.31 -15.36 -0.64
N PRO A 10 -25.75 -14.55 0.29
CA PRO A 10 -25.89 -13.10 0.27
C PRO A 10 -25.34 -12.44 -1.01
N PHE A 11 -24.33 -13.04 -1.65
CA PHE A 11 -23.76 -12.50 -2.89
C PHE A 11 -24.72 -12.50 -4.08
N PHE A 12 -25.79 -13.29 -4.03
CA PHE A 12 -26.75 -13.41 -5.15
C PHE A 12 -27.90 -12.39 -5.07
N GLU A 13 -27.95 -11.60 -4.03
CA GLU A 13 -29.03 -10.64 -3.78
C GLU A 13 -28.45 -9.24 -3.56
N ASN A 14 -29.29 -8.21 -3.69
CA ASN A 14 -28.96 -6.88 -3.17
C ASN A 14 -28.83 -6.99 -1.66
N TYR A 15 -27.80 -6.38 -1.11
CA TYR A 15 -27.42 -6.62 0.28
C TYR A 15 -28.43 -6.12 1.31
N GLN A 16 -29.30 -5.15 0.94
CA GLN A 16 -30.32 -4.56 1.83
C GLN A 16 -29.72 -4.04 3.15
N THR A 17 -28.52 -3.54 3.08
CA THR A 17 -27.78 -2.86 4.14
C THR A 17 -27.80 -1.34 3.89
N PRO A 18 -27.46 -0.49 4.86
CA PRO A 18 -27.26 0.92 4.58
C PRO A 18 -26.27 1.12 3.44
N HIS A 19 -26.64 1.91 2.43
CA HIS A 19 -25.85 2.15 1.20
C HIS A 19 -25.47 0.90 0.39
N ASP A 20 -26.15 -0.22 0.60
CA ASP A 20 -25.89 -1.51 -0.06
C ASP A 20 -24.46 -2.05 0.18
N VAL A 21 -23.90 -1.79 1.37
CA VAL A 21 -22.58 -2.28 1.75
C VAL A 21 -22.57 -3.78 2.01
N VAL A 22 -21.39 -4.39 1.95
CA VAL A 22 -21.17 -5.81 2.19
C VAL A 22 -21.73 -6.25 3.55
N PRO A 23 -22.62 -7.26 3.60
CA PRO A 23 -23.21 -7.79 4.83
C PRO A 23 -22.27 -8.79 5.51
N PHE A 24 -21.13 -8.33 6.03
CA PHE A 24 -20.09 -9.18 6.60
C PHE A 24 -20.59 -10.15 7.66
N ASP A 25 -21.61 -9.76 8.42
CA ASP A 25 -22.26 -10.56 9.46
C ASP A 25 -23.11 -11.71 8.93
N ARG A 26 -23.47 -11.70 7.64
CA ARG A 26 -24.32 -12.70 6.97
C ARG A 26 -23.56 -13.62 6.03
N ILE A 27 -22.29 -13.30 5.69
CA ILE A 27 -21.48 -14.10 4.79
C ILE A 27 -20.73 -15.18 5.59
N SER A 28 -20.79 -16.42 5.11
CA SER A 28 -20.04 -17.56 5.65
C SER A 28 -19.02 -18.08 4.63
N MET A 29 -18.09 -18.93 5.08
CA MET A 29 -17.07 -19.51 4.19
C MET A 29 -17.66 -20.31 3.03
N GLU A 30 -18.81 -20.98 3.24
CA GLU A 30 -19.51 -21.74 2.21
C GLU A 30 -20.04 -20.85 1.07
N ASP A 31 -20.36 -19.57 1.37
CA ASP A 31 -20.91 -18.64 0.37
C ASP A 31 -19.87 -18.22 -0.68
N TYR A 32 -18.61 -18.16 -0.31
CA TYR A 32 -17.54 -17.68 -1.21
C TYR A 32 -17.33 -18.61 -2.41
N GLU A 33 -17.18 -19.92 -2.19
CA GLU A 33 -16.92 -20.86 -3.28
C GLU A 33 -18.08 -20.89 -4.26
N GLU A 34 -19.33 -20.96 -3.75
CA GLU A 34 -20.54 -20.95 -4.58
C GLU A 34 -20.63 -19.65 -5.39
N ALA A 35 -20.33 -18.49 -4.76
CA ALA A 35 -20.36 -17.19 -5.43
C ALA A 35 -19.26 -17.02 -6.48
N PHE A 36 -18.06 -17.51 -6.23
CA PHE A 36 -16.99 -17.53 -7.22
C PHE A 36 -17.36 -18.34 -8.46
N MET A 37 -17.85 -19.56 -8.28
CA MET A 37 -18.22 -20.43 -9.39
C MET A 37 -19.40 -19.88 -10.20
N GLU A 38 -20.38 -19.32 -9.53
CA GLU A 38 -21.51 -18.64 -10.19
C GLU A 38 -21.10 -17.36 -10.89
N GLY A 39 -20.17 -16.57 -10.28
CA GLY A 39 -19.62 -15.37 -10.88
C GLY A 39 -18.87 -15.67 -12.18
N ILE A 40 -18.02 -16.71 -12.19
CA ILE A 40 -17.36 -17.20 -13.40
C ILE A 40 -18.38 -17.60 -14.47
N ARG A 41 -19.40 -18.38 -14.09
CA ARG A 41 -20.45 -18.84 -15.02
C ARG A 41 -21.20 -17.67 -15.67
N ARG A 42 -21.57 -16.64 -14.88
CA ARG A 42 -22.25 -15.44 -15.40
C ARG A 42 -21.34 -14.62 -16.32
N ALA A 43 -20.07 -14.46 -15.95
CA ALA A 43 -19.09 -13.79 -16.77
C ALA A 43 -18.91 -14.49 -18.12
N ASP A 44 -18.77 -15.82 -18.12
CA ASP A 44 -18.66 -16.62 -19.35
C ASP A 44 -19.92 -16.48 -20.24
N GLU A 45 -21.12 -16.51 -19.66
CA GLU A 45 -22.38 -16.33 -20.41
C GLU A 45 -22.46 -14.94 -21.07
N LEU A 46 -22.05 -13.88 -20.35
CA LEU A 46 -22.05 -12.53 -20.88
C LEU A 46 -21.00 -12.36 -22.00
N ILE A 47 -19.82 -12.95 -21.83
CA ILE A 47 -18.79 -12.99 -22.86
C ILE A 47 -19.28 -13.72 -24.11
N GLU A 48 -19.91 -14.92 -23.94
CA GLU A 48 -20.50 -15.67 -25.05
C GLU A 48 -21.60 -14.88 -25.78
N LYS A 49 -22.48 -14.19 -25.04
CA LYS A 49 -23.46 -13.28 -25.61
C LYS A 49 -22.81 -12.18 -26.44
N THR A 50 -21.73 -11.59 -25.93
CA THR A 50 -20.98 -10.52 -26.60
C THR A 50 -20.33 -11.01 -27.89
N ILE A 51 -19.58 -12.13 -27.84
CA ILE A 51 -18.86 -12.63 -29.03
C ILE A 51 -19.78 -13.21 -30.10
N ASN A 52 -20.99 -13.62 -29.73
CA ASN A 52 -22.03 -14.13 -30.66
C ASN A 52 -23.01 -13.04 -31.13
N ASN A 53 -22.85 -11.79 -30.68
CA ASN A 53 -23.71 -10.70 -31.14
C ASN A 53 -23.53 -10.47 -32.65
N PRO A 54 -24.60 -10.61 -33.47
CA PRO A 54 -24.51 -10.48 -34.92
C PRO A 54 -24.29 -9.04 -35.41
N GLU A 55 -24.52 -8.06 -34.56
CA GLU A 55 -24.33 -6.65 -34.87
C GLU A 55 -22.85 -6.30 -34.99
N LYS A 56 -22.54 -5.25 -35.79
CA LYS A 56 -21.19 -4.72 -35.84
C LYS A 56 -20.71 -4.31 -34.45
N PRO A 57 -19.44 -4.57 -34.10
CA PRO A 57 -18.89 -4.15 -32.83
C PRO A 57 -18.98 -2.63 -32.66
N THR A 58 -19.57 -2.22 -31.55
CA THR A 58 -19.62 -0.84 -31.07
C THR A 58 -19.06 -0.78 -29.66
N PHE A 59 -18.76 0.42 -29.17
CA PHE A 59 -18.33 0.62 -27.79
C PHE A 59 -19.35 0.00 -26.81
N ASP A 60 -20.64 0.33 -26.99
CA ASP A 60 -21.71 -0.14 -26.11
C ASP A 60 -21.90 -1.65 -26.12
N ASN A 61 -21.99 -2.29 -27.31
CA ASN A 61 -22.26 -3.73 -27.40
C ASN A 61 -21.03 -4.63 -27.23
N THR A 62 -19.86 -4.03 -26.87
CA THR A 62 -18.61 -4.75 -26.70
C THR A 62 -17.98 -4.51 -25.34
N LEU A 63 -18.02 -3.28 -24.80
CA LEU A 63 -17.40 -2.90 -23.54
C LEU A 63 -18.40 -2.63 -22.41
N ILE A 64 -19.62 -2.17 -22.75
CA ILE A 64 -20.67 -1.79 -21.80
C ILE A 64 -21.87 -2.71 -22.00
N ASN A 65 -21.82 -3.91 -21.51
CA ASN A 65 -22.83 -4.94 -21.84
C ASN A 65 -24.09 -4.88 -20.98
N ASN A 66 -24.10 -4.09 -19.92
CA ASN A 66 -25.20 -3.96 -18.99
C ASN A 66 -25.52 -2.50 -18.69
N ASP A 67 -26.81 -2.17 -18.48
CA ASP A 67 -27.26 -0.79 -18.32
C ASP A 67 -27.14 -0.26 -16.90
N ASP A 68 -27.17 -1.14 -15.91
CA ASP A 68 -27.28 -0.82 -14.48
C ASP A 68 -25.99 -1.15 -13.68
N GLU A 69 -24.96 -1.70 -14.33
CA GLU A 69 -23.73 -2.19 -13.71
C GLU A 69 -22.49 -1.45 -14.26
N PRO A 70 -21.34 -1.57 -13.58
CA PRO A 70 -20.10 -1.05 -14.13
C PRO A 70 -19.77 -1.73 -15.46
N GLU A 71 -18.86 -1.14 -16.21
CA GLU A 71 -18.38 -1.72 -17.45
C GLU A 71 -17.75 -3.11 -17.25
N GLY A 72 -17.83 -3.97 -18.26
CA GLY A 72 -17.14 -5.25 -18.26
C GLY A 72 -18.07 -6.45 -18.14
N TYR A 73 -17.55 -7.56 -17.60
CA TYR A 73 -18.16 -8.88 -17.64
C TYR A 73 -18.29 -9.55 -16.27
N TYR A 74 -17.94 -8.89 -15.18
CA TYR A 74 -17.55 -9.56 -13.95
C TYR A 74 -18.34 -9.18 -12.70
N ASP A 75 -19.45 -8.47 -12.77
CA ASP A 75 -20.18 -7.92 -11.61
C ASP A 75 -20.15 -8.81 -10.36
N LEU A 76 -20.74 -10.03 -10.41
CA LEU A 76 -20.73 -10.93 -9.26
C LEU A 76 -19.32 -11.42 -8.90
N LEU A 77 -18.48 -11.68 -9.93
CA LEU A 77 -17.12 -12.16 -9.71
C LEU A 77 -16.25 -11.09 -9.06
N ASP A 78 -16.39 -9.82 -9.47
CA ASP A 78 -15.69 -8.70 -8.87
C ASP A 78 -16.18 -8.45 -7.44
N ARG A 79 -17.49 -8.51 -7.18
CA ARG A 79 -18.07 -8.39 -5.84
C ARG A 79 -17.53 -9.42 -4.85
N VAL A 80 -17.56 -10.71 -5.21
CA VAL A 80 -17.04 -11.76 -4.34
C VAL A 80 -15.52 -11.69 -4.19
N SER A 81 -14.80 -11.36 -5.27
CA SER A 81 -13.35 -11.24 -5.25
C SER A 81 -12.88 -10.08 -4.38
N SER A 82 -13.50 -8.90 -4.49
CA SER A 82 -13.15 -7.75 -3.66
C SER A 82 -13.35 -8.05 -2.18
N VAL A 83 -14.43 -8.70 -1.79
CA VAL A 83 -14.65 -9.07 -0.38
C VAL A 83 -13.65 -10.11 0.08
N PHE A 84 -13.52 -11.22 -0.66
CA PHE A 84 -12.69 -12.35 -0.25
C PHE A 84 -11.20 -11.98 -0.13
N PHE A 85 -10.61 -11.37 -1.17
CA PHE A 85 -9.17 -11.07 -1.17
C PHE A 85 -8.80 -9.91 -0.26
N ASN A 86 -9.71 -8.95 -0.05
CA ASN A 86 -9.49 -7.92 0.97
C ASN A 86 -9.49 -8.54 2.38
N LEU A 87 -10.43 -9.45 2.69
CA LEU A 87 -10.44 -10.15 3.97
C LEU A 87 -9.29 -11.14 4.12
N LEU A 88 -8.84 -11.79 3.05
CA LEU A 88 -7.65 -12.65 3.06
C LEU A 88 -6.39 -11.90 3.56
N SER A 89 -6.33 -10.59 3.34
CA SER A 89 -5.24 -9.75 3.86
C SER A 89 -5.53 -9.16 5.25
N ALA A 90 -6.79 -8.86 5.55
CA ALA A 90 -7.18 -8.13 6.76
C ALA A 90 -7.66 -9.01 7.90
N GLU A 91 -8.22 -10.21 7.63
CA GLU A 91 -8.88 -11.08 8.63
C GLU A 91 -8.85 -12.55 8.20
N THR A 92 -7.67 -13.06 7.77
CA THR A 92 -7.57 -14.45 7.31
C THR A 92 -7.58 -15.47 8.46
N ASN A 93 -7.90 -16.70 8.09
CA ASN A 93 -7.78 -17.92 8.91
C ASN A 93 -7.42 -19.11 8.03
N ASP A 94 -7.15 -20.28 8.65
CA ASP A 94 -6.71 -21.47 7.92
C ASP A 94 -7.72 -21.94 6.86
N GLU A 95 -9.02 -21.78 7.10
CA GLU A 95 -10.08 -22.14 6.16
C GLU A 95 -10.10 -21.21 4.94
N MET A 96 -9.97 -19.90 5.17
CA MET A 96 -9.87 -18.90 4.11
C MET A 96 -8.60 -19.08 3.29
N ASP A 97 -7.47 -19.36 3.93
CA ASP A 97 -6.20 -19.65 3.25
C ASP A 97 -6.30 -20.89 2.35
N ALA A 98 -6.95 -21.95 2.83
CA ALA A 98 -7.19 -23.17 2.04
C ALA A 98 -8.12 -22.90 0.85
N LEU A 99 -9.17 -22.11 1.05
CA LEU A 99 -10.06 -21.71 -0.04
C LEU A 99 -9.34 -20.84 -1.07
N ALA A 100 -8.49 -19.91 -0.64
CA ALA A 100 -7.68 -19.11 -1.54
C ALA A 100 -6.78 -19.97 -2.43
N GLN A 101 -6.10 -20.98 -1.85
CA GLN A 101 -5.28 -21.92 -2.61
C GLN A 101 -6.09 -22.74 -3.62
N LYS A 102 -7.33 -23.12 -3.27
CA LYS A 102 -8.24 -23.81 -4.16
C LYS A 102 -8.72 -22.93 -5.31
N MET A 103 -9.12 -21.69 -5.01
CA MET A 103 -9.74 -20.78 -5.99
C MET A 103 -8.73 -20.08 -6.89
N GLN A 104 -7.52 -19.79 -6.41
CA GLN A 104 -6.51 -19.04 -7.18
C GLN A 104 -6.22 -19.63 -8.58
N PRO A 105 -5.98 -20.94 -8.77
CA PRO A 105 -5.78 -21.50 -10.10
C PRO A 105 -7.03 -21.42 -10.99
N ILE A 106 -8.22 -21.56 -10.41
CA ILE A 106 -9.50 -21.47 -11.14
C ILE A 106 -9.70 -20.05 -11.66
N LEU A 107 -9.51 -19.05 -10.82
CA LEU A 107 -9.63 -17.62 -11.16
C LEU A 107 -8.58 -17.20 -12.18
N THR A 108 -7.33 -17.64 -12.00
CA THR A 108 -6.25 -17.35 -12.95
C THR A 108 -6.54 -17.98 -14.31
N LYS A 109 -7.04 -19.22 -14.34
CA LYS A 109 -7.44 -19.89 -15.57
C LYS A 109 -8.55 -19.09 -16.28
N HIS A 110 -9.60 -18.73 -15.56
CA HIS A 110 -10.70 -17.91 -16.10
C HIS A 110 -10.19 -16.57 -16.67
N ALA A 111 -9.38 -15.82 -15.91
CA ALA A 111 -8.79 -14.56 -16.38
C ALA A 111 -7.97 -14.75 -17.67
N ASN A 112 -7.19 -15.82 -17.76
CA ASN A 112 -6.48 -16.19 -18.99
C ASN A 112 -7.43 -16.54 -20.13
N ASP A 113 -8.50 -17.30 -19.87
CA ASP A 113 -9.49 -17.67 -20.89
C ASP A 113 -10.14 -16.44 -21.51
N VAL A 114 -10.45 -15.42 -20.70
CA VAL A 114 -11.01 -14.16 -21.18
C VAL A 114 -9.95 -13.33 -21.94
N ARG A 115 -8.79 -13.08 -21.34
CA ARG A 115 -7.74 -12.23 -21.92
C ARG A 115 -7.14 -12.78 -23.21
N LEU A 116 -7.15 -14.10 -23.38
CA LEU A 116 -6.65 -14.80 -24.56
C LEU A 116 -7.76 -15.19 -25.55
N ASN A 117 -9.02 -14.82 -25.29
CA ASN A 117 -10.13 -15.07 -26.18
C ASN A 117 -9.99 -14.27 -27.48
N LYS A 118 -9.72 -14.97 -28.57
CA LYS A 118 -9.49 -14.37 -29.89
C LYS A 118 -10.72 -13.62 -30.40
N ARG A 119 -11.91 -14.19 -30.22
CA ARG A 119 -13.17 -13.59 -30.74
C ARG A 119 -13.53 -12.31 -29.99
N LEU A 120 -13.34 -12.29 -28.68
CA LEU A 120 -13.55 -11.09 -27.85
C LEU A 120 -12.53 -10.01 -28.25
N PHE A 121 -11.26 -10.38 -28.36
CA PHE A 121 -10.22 -9.45 -28.79
C PHE A 121 -10.47 -8.83 -30.16
N GLU A 122 -10.91 -9.62 -31.15
CA GLU A 122 -11.23 -9.09 -32.49
C GLU A 122 -12.41 -8.10 -32.45
N ARG A 123 -13.40 -8.27 -31.56
CA ARG A 123 -14.44 -7.27 -31.36
C ARG A 123 -13.92 -5.96 -30.77
N ILE A 124 -13.11 -6.05 -29.69
CA ILE A 124 -12.47 -4.87 -29.06
C ILE A 124 -11.57 -4.14 -30.06
N LYS A 125 -10.77 -4.89 -30.81
CA LYS A 125 -9.90 -4.35 -31.86
C LYS A 125 -10.70 -3.65 -32.97
N ALA A 126 -11.82 -4.22 -33.38
CA ALA A 126 -12.69 -3.60 -34.38
C ALA A 126 -13.28 -2.25 -33.87
N VAL A 127 -13.68 -2.19 -32.61
CA VAL A 127 -14.11 -0.93 -31.99
C VAL A 127 -12.95 0.06 -31.94
N HIS A 128 -11.77 -0.37 -31.47
CA HIS A 128 -10.59 0.47 -31.35
C HIS A 128 -10.14 1.08 -32.69
N LEU A 129 -10.23 0.34 -33.79
CA LEU A 129 -9.83 0.81 -35.12
C LEU A 129 -10.91 1.67 -35.82
N HIS A 130 -12.19 1.49 -35.48
CA HIS A 130 -13.31 2.05 -36.25
C HIS A 130 -14.29 2.89 -35.42
N HIS A 131 -13.95 3.22 -34.16
CA HIS A 131 -14.82 4.03 -33.31
C HIS A 131 -15.07 5.42 -33.88
N ARG A 132 -16.26 5.96 -33.61
CA ARG A 132 -16.64 7.32 -33.96
C ARG A 132 -17.34 7.99 -32.78
N ARG A 133 -16.98 9.26 -32.51
CA ARG A 133 -17.65 10.12 -31.52
C ARG A 133 -17.66 9.62 -30.08
N LEU A 134 -16.55 9.01 -29.63
CA LEU A 134 -16.35 8.69 -28.23
C LEU A 134 -15.99 9.94 -27.43
N THR A 135 -16.44 10.01 -26.20
CA THR A 135 -15.95 10.96 -25.20
C THR A 135 -14.49 10.66 -24.84
N ALA A 136 -13.83 11.56 -24.14
CA ALA A 136 -12.44 11.33 -23.70
C ALA A 136 -12.33 10.12 -22.76
N GLU A 137 -13.27 9.93 -21.84
CA GLU A 137 -13.32 8.77 -20.94
C GLU A 137 -13.62 7.47 -21.68
N GLU A 138 -14.58 7.46 -22.59
CA GLU A 138 -14.88 6.27 -23.42
C GLU A 138 -13.67 5.86 -24.25
N LYS A 139 -12.97 6.84 -24.81
CA LYS A 139 -11.73 6.58 -25.53
C LYS A 139 -10.65 6.02 -24.60
N MET A 140 -10.50 6.56 -23.40
CA MET A 140 -9.53 6.06 -22.42
C MET A 140 -9.85 4.62 -22.02
N LEU A 141 -11.10 4.29 -21.73
CA LEU A 141 -11.53 2.93 -21.41
C LEU A 141 -11.24 1.98 -22.58
N LEU A 142 -11.55 2.37 -23.80
CA LEU A 142 -11.30 1.57 -25.01
C LEU A 142 -9.79 1.32 -25.21
N ASP A 143 -8.98 2.38 -25.13
CA ASP A 143 -7.53 2.30 -25.29
C ASP A 143 -6.91 1.40 -24.20
N THR A 144 -7.33 1.58 -22.95
CA THR A 144 -6.86 0.78 -21.80
C THR A 144 -7.28 -0.69 -21.94
N SER A 145 -8.51 -0.94 -22.38
CA SER A 145 -9.01 -2.31 -22.60
C SER A 145 -8.24 -3.00 -23.73
N TYR A 146 -8.08 -2.34 -24.89
CA TYR A 146 -7.32 -2.85 -26.01
C TYR A 146 -5.85 -3.18 -25.63
N ASP A 147 -5.20 -2.21 -25.01
CA ASP A 147 -3.83 -2.39 -24.51
C ASP A 147 -3.74 -3.50 -23.45
N GLY A 148 -4.73 -3.62 -22.59
CA GLY A 148 -4.84 -4.69 -21.60
C GLY A 148 -4.82 -6.07 -22.25
N PHE A 149 -5.61 -6.28 -23.30
CA PHE A 149 -5.62 -7.55 -24.07
C PHE A 149 -4.29 -7.81 -24.77
N VAL A 150 -3.74 -6.81 -25.48
CA VAL A 150 -2.43 -6.94 -26.16
C VAL A 150 -1.34 -7.30 -25.18
N ARG A 151 -1.26 -6.63 -24.05
CA ARG A 151 -0.28 -6.87 -22.99
C ARG A 151 -0.48 -8.21 -22.26
N SER A 152 -1.69 -8.75 -22.28
CA SER A 152 -2.02 -10.08 -21.74
C SER A 152 -1.86 -11.19 -22.78
N GLY A 153 -1.27 -10.94 -23.95
CA GLY A 153 -0.89 -11.95 -24.91
C GLY A 153 -1.94 -12.25 -25.99
N ALA A 154 -2.94 -11.40 -26.20
CA ALA A 154 -3.97 -11.63 -27.23
C ALA A 154 -3.42 -11.77 -28.64
N LEU A 155 -2.24 -11.22 -28.93
CA LEU A 155 -1.55 -11.31 -30.23
C LEU A 155 -0.65 -12.55 -30.39
N LEU A 156 -0.47 -13.37 -29.35
CA LEU A 156 0.29 -14.60 -29.41
C LEU A 156 -0.42 -15.66 -30.26
N ASP A 157 0.35 -16.56 -30.84
CA ASP A 157 -0.16 -17.79 -31.39
C ASP A 157 -0.63 -18.77 -30.30
N GLU A 158 -1.24 -19.87 -30.66
CA GLU A 158 -1.83 -20.79 -29.69
C GLU A 158 -0.78 -21.47 -28.78
N GLU A 159 0.44 -21.74 -29.28
CA GLU A 159 1.53 -22.27 -28.47
C GLU A 159 1.98 -21.23 -27.44
N GLY A 160 2.18 -19.98 -27.86
CA GLY A 160 2.51 -18.85 -26.98
C GLY A 160 1.45 -18.61 -25.91
N LYS A 161 0.16 -18.67 -26.28
CA LYS A 161 -0.94 -18.54 -25.32
C LYS A 161 -0.96 -19.68 -24.30
N GLN A 162 -0.74 -20.92 -24.74
CA GLN A 162 -0.66 -22.06 -23.83
C GLN A 162 0.52 -21.91 -22.85
N ARG A 163 1.67 -21.47 -23.35
CA ARG A 163 2.84 -21.20 -22.50
C ARG A 163 2.56 -20.09 -21.50
N LEU A 164 1.92 -18.99 -21.92
CA LEU A 164 1.58 -17.87 -21.05
C LEU A 164 0.63 -18.31 -19.92
N ARG A 165 -0.37 -19.15 -20.21
CA ARG A 165 -1.26 -19.72 -19.18
C ARG A 165 -0.47 -20.45 -18.09
N GLN A 166 0.42 -21.34 -18.47
CA GLN A 166 1.26 -22.08 -17.52
C GLN A 166 2.09 -21.14 -16.63
N LEU A 167 2.72 -20.13 -17.23
CA LEU A 167 3.57 -19.18 -16.53
C LEU A 167 2.77 -18.30 -15.54
N THR A 168 1.59 -17.83 -15.94
CA THR A 168 0.75 -16.97 -15.11
C THR A 168 0.08 -17.76 -13.98
N GLU A 169 -0.36 -18.98 -14.21
CA GLU A 169 -0.89 -19.88 -13.18
C GLU A 169 0.17 -20.17 -12.11
N GLU A 170 1.38 -20.54 -12.53
CA GLU A 170 2.50 -20.79 -11.60
C GLU A 170 2.85 -19.52 -10.81
N ALA A 171 2.95 -18.36 -11.48
CA ALA A 171 3.27 -17.10 -10.82
C ALA A 171 2.21 -16.68 -9.77
N SER A 172 0.93 -16.88 -10.07
CA SER A 172 -0.17 -16.56 -9.15
C SER A 172 -0.11 -17.42 -7.90
N MET A 173 0.09 -18.73 -8.06
CA MET A 173 0.21 -19.67 -6.93
C MET A 173 1.42 -19.35 -6.05
N LEU A 174 2.56 -19.08 -6.65
CA LEU A 174 3.78 -18.76 -5.90
C LEU A 174 3.67 -17.40 -5.17
N SER A 175 2.99 -16.41 -5.76
CA SER A 175 2.75 -15.13 -5.09
C SER A 175 1.84 -15.29 -3.87
N LEU A 176 0.80 -16.11 -3.97
CA LEU A 176 -0.06 -16.45 -2.84
C LEU A 176 0.72 -17.17 -1.73
N GLN A 177 1.48 -18.21 -2.11
CA GLN A 177 2.31 -18.97 -1.16
C GLN A 177 3.35 -18.09 -0.47
N PHE A 178 4.00 -17.19 -1.21
CA PHE A 178 4.92 -16.20 -0.64
C PHE A 178 4.28 -15.40 0.50
N SER A 179 3.07 -14.89 0.27
CA SER A 179 2.36 -14.07 1.25
C SER A 179 1.94 -14.87 2.48
N GLN A 180 1.44 -16.08 2.29
CA GLN A 180 1.05 -16.98 3.39
C GLN A 180 2.24 -17.40 4.24
N ASN A 181 3.37 -17.76 3.60
CA ASN A 181 4.61 -18.09 4.31
C ASN A 181 5.10 -16.92 5.16
N LEU A 182 5.13 -15.72 4.57
CA LEU A 182 5.58 -14.52 5.27
C LEU A 182 4.71 -14.19 6.49
N LEU A 183 3.38 -14.31 6.36
CA LEU A 183 2.47 -14.09 7.48
C LEU A 183 2.71 -15.11 8.60
N LYS A 184 2.80 -16.40 8.25
CA LYS A 184 3.03 -17.48 9.23
C LYS A 184 4.33 -17.30 10.00
N GLU A 185 5.45 -17.09 9.33
CA GLU A 185 6.75 -16.92 10.00
C GLU A 185 6.81 -15.64 10.85
N ASN A 186 6.25 -14.53 10.38
CA ASN A 186 6.19 -13.31 11.18
C ASN A 186 5.40 -13.52 12.48
N LYS A 187 4.31 -14.29 12.45
CA LYS A 187 3.45 -14.55 13.61
C LYS A 187 3.97 -15.69 14.50
N ALA A 188 4.83 -16.54 13.99
CA ALA A 188 5.43 -17.63 14.76
C ALA A 188 6.50 -17.16 15.76
N PHE A 189 7.21 -16.07 15.45
CA PHE A 189 8.26 -15.58 16.35
C PHE A 189 7.68 -14.82 17.54
N THR A 190 8.17 -15.19 18.73
CA THR A 190 7.93 -14.48 19.98
C THR A 190 9.18 -14.45 20.85
N LEU A 191 9.51 -13.28 21.39
CA LEU A 191 10.52 -13.13 22.44
C LEU A 191 9.79 -13.04 23.79
N HIS A 192 9.87 -14.12 24.56
CA HIS A 192 9.23 -14.22 25.88
C HIS A 192 10.23 -13.86 26.98
N ILE A 193 9.93 -12.85 27.77
CA ILE A 193 10.75 -12.36 28.89
C ILE A 193 9.97 -12.56 30.19
N THR A 194 10.63 -13.15 31.19
CA THR A 194 10.07 -13.36 32.54
C THR A 194 10.87 -12.64 33.62
N ASP A 195 12.06 -12.15 33.31
CA ASP A 195 12.91 -11.38 34.22
C ASP A 195 12.72 -9.87 33.91
N GLU A 196 12.16 -9.13 34.87
CA GLU A 196 11.90 -7.70 34.76
C GLU A 196 13.17 -6.88 34.47
N ALA A 197 14.34 -7.31 34.93
CA ALA A 197 15.60 -6.65 34.68
C ALA A 197 15.95 -6.60 33.17
N GLN A 198 15.43 -7.52 32.36
CA GLN A 198 15.62 -7.52 30.92
C GLN A 198 14.74 -6.51 30.17
N LEU A 199 13.81 -5.86 30.87
CA LEU A 199 12.97 -4.79 30.30
C LEU A 199 13.60 -3.40 30.44
N ASP A 200 14.82 -3.31 30.97
CA ASP A 200 15.49 -2.03 31.18
C ASP A 200 15.56 -1.19 29.89
N GLY A 201 15.24 0.09 30.04
CA GLY A 201 15.14 1.06 28.96
C GLY A 201 13.80 1.08 28.22
N LEU A 202 12.99 0.02 28.27
CA LEU A 202 11.70 -0.03 27.57
C LEU A 202 10.67 0.91 28.21
N PRO A 203 9.94 1.71 27.42
CA PRO A 203 8.89 2.57 27.93
C PRO A 203 7.73 1.74 28.52
N GLU A 204 7.01 2.34 29.45
CA GLU A 204 5.88 1.70 30.12
C GLU A 204 4.80 1.23 29.14
N THR A 205 4.54 2.01 28.08
CA THR A 205 3.59 1.64 27.03
C THR A 205 3.96 0.33 26.34
N ALA A 206 5.25 0.13 26.02
CA ALA A 206 5.74 -1.09 25.40
C ALA A 206 5.70 -2.28 26.38
N ARG A 207 6.03 -2.06 27.67
CA ARG A 207 5.95 -3.09 28.72
C ARG A 207 4.51 -3.54 28.95
N ALA A 208 3.56 -2.59 29.06
CA ALA A 208 2.12 -2.88 29.23
C ALA A 208 1.56 -3.68 28.04
N ALA A 209 1.88 -3.28 26.81
CA ALA A 209 1.46 -4.00 25.60
C ALA A 209 2.05 -5.43 25.56
N ALA A 210 3.31 -5.61 25.95
CA ALA A 210 3.96 -6.92 25.98
C ALA A 210 3.40 -7.83 27.10
N ALA A 211 3.05 -7.26 28.26
CA ALA A 211 2.38 -8.00 29.34
C ALA A 211 0.99 -8.47 28.91
N GLN A 212 0.21 -7.61 28.27
CA GLN A 212 -1.09 -7.98 27.72
C GLN A 212 -0.98 -9.09 26.67
N ALA A 213 0.00 -8.99 25.76
CA ALA A 213 0.24 -10.02 24.74
C ALA A 213 0.62 -11.39 25.37
N ALA A 214 1.37 -11.39 26.46
CA ALA A 214 1.67 -12.60 27.22
C ALA A 214 0.40 -13.18 27.86
N GLN A 215 -0.41 -12.34 28.50
CA GLN A 215 -1.67 -12.74 29.12
C GLN A 215 -2.66 -13.34 28.11
N GLU A 216 -2.79 -12.74 26.92
CA GLU A 216 -3.65 -13.25 25.83
C GLU A 216 -3.23 -14.67 25.40
N GLN A 217 -1.95 -15.04 25.58
CA GLN A 217 -1.43 -16.38 25.32
C GLN A 217 -1.35 -17.27 26.57
N GLY A 218 -1.92 -16.84 27.71
CA GLY A 218 -1.88 -17.59 28.97
C GLY A 218 -0.48 -17.72 29.57
N LYS A 219 0.43 -16.77 29.30
CA LYS A 219 1.81 -16.74 29.79
C LYS A 219 2.01 -15.66 30.83
N GLU A 220 2.89 -15.90 31.80
CA GLU A 220 3.39 -14.87 32.72
C GLU A 220 4.51 -14.06 32.04
N GLY A 221 4.73 -12.82 32.50
CA GLY A 221 5.79 -11.95 32.01
C GLY A 221 5.39 -11.13 30.78
N TRP A 222 6.28 -11.03 29.81
CA TRP A 222 6.16 -10.11 28.68
C TRP A 222 6.48 -10.82 27.36
N LEU A 223 5.66 -10.57 26.34
CA LEU A 223 5.80 -11.18 25.03
C LEU A 223 5.98 -10.10 23.96
N PHE A 224 7.12 -10.13 23.27
CA PHE A 224 7.39 -9.25 22.15
C PHE A 224 7.31 -10.02 20.83
N THR A 225 6.77 -9.36 19.79
CA THR A 225 6.56 -9.94 18.46
C THR A 225 7.30 -9.11 17.38
N LEU A 226 7.24 -9.57 16.13
CA LEU A 226 7.77 -8.82 14.98
C LEU A 226 6.81 -7.76 14.43
N ASP A 227 5.61 -7.62 14.99
CA ASP A 227 4.71 -6.52 14.66
C ASP A 227 5.34 -5.18 15.03
N MET A 228 5.19 -4.19 14.15
CA MET A 228 5.91 -2.92 14.29
C MET A 228 5.69 -2.20 15.62
N PRO A 229 4.47 -2.17 16.21
CA PRO A 229 4.27 -1.57 17.53
C PRO A 229 5.00 -2.28 18.68
N SER A 230 5.36 -3.55 18.52
CA SER A 230 6.17 -4.33 19.47
C SER A 230 7.66 -4.23 19.16
N TYR A 231 8.03 -4.44 17.89
CA TYR A 231 9.41 -4.47 17.41
C TYR A 231 10.11 -3.11 17.51
N SER A 232 9.46 -2.04 17.03
CA SER A 232 10.09 -0.73 16.92
C SER A 232 10.49 -0.12 18.26
N PRO A 233 9.62 -0.09 19.31
CA PRO A 233 10.02 0.35 20.63
C PRO A 233 11.13 -0.51 21.24
N PHE A 234 11.10 -1.83 21.03
CA PHE A 234 12.14 -2.73 21.53
C PHE A 234 13.51 -2.35 20.97
N MET A 235 13.61 -2.16 19.65
CA MET A 235 14.86 -1.80 18.97
C MET A 235 15.35 -0.38 19.30
N THR A 236 14.42 0.50 19.68
CA THR A 236 14.72 1.91 19.98
C THR A 236 15.19 2.12 21.42
N TYR A 237 14.56 1.43 22.37
CA TYR A 237 14.67 1.76 23.78
C TYR A 237 15.37 0.69 24.63
N SER A 238 15.26 -0.59 24.30
CA SER A 238 15.85 -1.67 25.12
C SER A 238 17.36 -1.49 25.27
N THR A 239 17.86 -1.49 26.51
CA THR A 239 19.31 -1.48 26.80
C THR A 239 19.96 -2.84 26.60
N GLN A 240 19.16 -3.90 26.48
CA GLN A 240 19.61 -5.27 26.34
C GLN A 240 20.09 -5.54 24.91
N ARG A 241 21.38 -5.27 24.64
CA ARG A 241 21.97 -5.38 23.29
C ARG A 241 21.74 -6.76 22.64
N GLU A 242 21.91 -7.84 23.40
CA GLU A 242 21.73 -9.20 22.89
C GLU A 242 20.28 -9.49 22.51
N LEU A 243 19.30 -8.99 23.28
CA LEU A 243 17.89 -9.13 22.93
C LEU A 243 17.52 -8.30 21.72
N ARG A 244 18.10 -7.08 21.55
CA ARG A 244 17.97 -6.33 20.28
C ARG A 244 18.53 -7.13 19.11
N ARG A 245 19.68 -7.78 19.27
CA ARG A 245 20.25 -8.65 18.23
C ARG A 245 19.30 -9.80 17.87
N GLN A 246 18.71 -10.46 18.85
CA GLN A 246 17.75 -11.54 18.62
C GLN A 246 16.52 -11.04 17.83
N MET A 247 15.92 -9.94 18.27
CA MET A 247 14.78 -9.32 17.56
C MET A 247 15.16 -8.92 16.13
N TYR A 248 16.31 -8.27 15.95
CA TYR A 248 16.81 -7.85 14.64
C TYR A 248 17.02 -9.05 13.71
N MET A 249 17.69 -10.08 14.20
CA MET A 249 17.95 -11.29 13.42
C MET A 249 16.66 -11.99 13.07
N ALA A 250 15.76 -12.21 14.04
CA ALA A 250 14.47 -12.81 13.78
C ALA A 250 13.72 -12.11 12.65
N ARG A 251 13.67 -10.76 12.66
CA ARG A 251 12.97 -10.01 11.62
C ARG A 251 13.67 -10.06 10.25
N ASN A 252 15.00 -10.11 10.23
CA ASN A 252 15.76 -10.02 8.96
C ASN A 252 16.14 -11.38 8.38
N THR A 253 15.69 -12.47 9.02
CA THR A 253 15.86 -13.85 8.54
C THR A 253 14.54 -14.60 8.34
N VAL A 254 13.39 -13.93 8.47
CA VAL A 254 12.09 -14.56 8.17
C VAL A 254 12.11 -15.18 6.77
N CYS A 255 11.46 -16.32 6.61
CA CYS A 255 11.36 -17.07 5.35
C CYS A 255 12.72 -17.47 4.72
N THR A 256 13.80 -17.53 5.52
CA THR A 256 15.10 -18.09 5.10
C THR A 256 15.43 -19.43 5.78
N HIS A 257 14.62 -19.86 6.74
CA HIS A 257 14.83 -21.07 7.52
C HIS A 257 14.59 -22.34 6.68
N ASP A 258 15.17 -23.45 7.10
CA ASP A 258 14.95 -24.76 6.45
C ASP A 258 13.62 -25.37 6.94
N ASN A 259 12.53 -24.79 6.44
CA ASN A 259 11.15 -25.18 6.77
C ASN A 259 10.25 -24.94 5.54
N ASP A 260 8.96 -25.24 5.68
CA ASP A 260 7.97 -25.10 4.60
C ASP A 260 7.66 -23.64 4.24
N GLU A 261 7.94 -22.70 5.14
CA GLU A 261 7.75 -21.25 4.94
C GLU A 261 8.93 -20.54 4.26
N ASN A 262 9.92 -21.28 3.74
CA ASN A 262 11.08 -20.73 3.05
C ASN A 262 10.71 -20.14 1.70
N ASN A 263 10.96 -18.84 1.50
CA ASN A 263 10.62 -18.12 0.27
C ASN A 263 11.78 -17.99 -0.74
N VAL A 264 12.98 -18.49 -0.44
CA VAL A 264 14.16 -18.30 -1.30
C VAL A 264 13.91 -18.81 -2.72
N LYS A 265 13.49 -20.08 -2.87
CA LYS A 265 13.20 -20.68 -4.18
C LYS A 265 11.98 -20.05 -4.84
N ILE A 266 10.98 -19.65 -4.06
CA ILE A 266 9.79 -18.95 -4.55
C ILE A 266 10.20 -17.63 -5.21
N CYS A 267 11.05 -16.82 -4.57
CA CYS A 267 11.55 -15.57 -5.13
C CYS A 267 12.33 -15.78 -6.43
N GLN A 268 13.27 -16.73 -6.44
CA GLN A 268 14.03 -17.06 -7.66
C GLN A 268 13.09 -17.45 -8.81
N ARG A 269 12.10 -18.28 -8.52
CA ARG A 269 11.15 -18.73 -9.55
C ARG A 269 10.24 -17.61 -10.03
N LEU A 270 9.74 -16.75 -9.13
CA LEU A 270 8.91 -15.59 -9.50
C LEU A 270 9.64 -14.60 -10.40
N VAL A 271 10.91 -14.29 -10.10
CA VAL A 271 11.76 -13.44 -10.96
C VAL A 271 11.88 -14.04 -12.37
N ASN A 272 12.15 -15.36 -12.48
CA ASN A 272 12.26 -16.04 -13.75
C ASN A 272 10.94 -16.11 -14.52
N LEU A 273 9.82 -16.41 -13.83
CA LEU A 273 8.49 -16.43 -14.44
C LEU A 273 8.14 -15.08 -15.07
N ARG A 274 8.37 -13.98 -14.36
CA ARG A 274 8.10 -12.63 -14.87
C ARG A 274 8.99 -12.29 -16.06
N ARG A 275 10.27 -12.70 -16.04
CA ARG A 275 11.16 -12.55 -17.19
C ARG A 275 10.65 -13.36 -18.40
N GLU A 276 10.30 -14.63 -18.19
CA GLU A 276 9.76 -15.50 -19.25
C GLU A 276 8.47 -14.93 -19.85
N ILE A 277 7.54 -14.45 -19.01
CA ILE A 277 6.31 -13.78 -19.44
C ILE A 277 6.63 -12.56 -20.32
N ALA A 278 7.51 -11.67 -19.85
CA ALA A 278 7.86 -10.47 -20.60
C ALA A 278 8.50 -10.80 -21.96
N GLN A 279 9.41 -11.77 -22.00
CA GLN A 279 10.07 -12.20 -23.24
C GLN A 279 9.08 -12.86 -24.20
N LEU A 280 8.17 -13.69 -23.71
CA LEU A 280 7.09 -14.27 -24.52
C LEU A 280 6.21 -13.18 -25.15
N LEU A 281 5.96 -12.09 -24.44
CA LEU A 281 5.21 -10.92 -24.91
C LEU A 281 6.04 -9.96 -25.79
N GLY A 282 7.29 -10.32 -26.14
CA GLY A 282 8.15 -9.55 -27.03
C GLY A 282 8.96 -8.43 -26.38
N TYR A 283 9.01 -8.38 -25.06
CA TYR A 283 9.82 -7.41 -24.30
C TYR A 283 11.18 -8.02 -23.93
N LYS A 284 12.21 -7.18 -23.84
CA LYS A 284 13.56 -7.65 -23.46
C LYS A 284 13.66 -8.07 -22.00
N THR A 285 12.98 -7.31 -21.13
CA THR A 285 12.96 -7.51 -19.68
C THR A 285 11.56 -7.27 -19.11
N TYR A 286 11.31 -7.74 -17.90
CA TYR A 286 10.05 -7.46 -17.23
C TYR A 286 9.86 -5.97 -16.94
N ALA A 287 10.94 -5.26 -16.61
CA ALA A 287 10.91 -3.81 -16.43
C ALA A 287 10.50 -3.07 -17.73
N ASP A 288 10.99 -3.48 -18.90
CA ASP A 288 10.56 -2.89 -20.19
C ASP A 288 9.06 -3.10 -20.42
N TYR A 289 8.53 -4.27 -20.04
CA TYR A 289 7.10 -4.57 -20.10
C TYR A 289 6.28 -3.67 -19.18
N VAL A 290 6.67 -3.56 -17.91
CA VAL A 290 5.93 -2.78 -16.91
C VAL A 290 5.98 -1.28 -17.21
N LEU A 291 7.17 -0.75 -17.47
CA LEU A 291 7.42 0.70 -17.57
C LEU A 291 6.80 1.35 -18.80
N LYS A 292 6.37 0.57 -19.80
CA LYS A 292 5.66 1.10 -20.97
C LYS A 292 4.39 1.88 -20.58
N HIS A 293 3.74 1.47 -19.49
CA HIS A 293 2.53 2.14 -18.95
C HIS A 293 2.80 2.74 -17.57
N ARG A 294 3.88 3.55 -17.49
CA ARG A 294 4.28 4.33 -16.31
C ARG A 294 4.72 5.73 -16.75
N MET A 295 4.61 6.72 -15.87
CA MET A 295 5.12 8.08 -16.10
C MET A 295 6.63 8.06 -16.42
N ALA A 296 7.38 7.20 -15.74
CA ALA A 296 8.81 7.02 -15.98
C ALA A 296 9.12 6.49 -17.39
N SER A 297 8.19 5.77 -18.02
CA SER A 297 8.19 5.31 -19.40
C SER A 297 9.28 4.31 -19.80
N ASN A 298 10.42 4.27 -19.14
CA ASN A 298 11.54 3.36 -19.46
C ASN A 298 12.55 3.20 -18.31
N VAL A 299 13.34 2.15 -18.37
CA VAL A 299 14.38 1.78 -17.38
C VAL A 299 15.39 2.92 -17.15
N ARG A 300 15.81 3.62 -18.20
CA ARG A 300 16.78 4.72 -18.10
C ARG A 300 16.27 5.87 -17.21
N ASN A 301 15.01 6.21 -17.33
CA ASN A 301 14.42 7.29 -16.54
C ASN A 301 14.32 6.93 -15.05
N VAL A 302 14.01 5.66 -14.75
CA VAL A 302 14.01 5.16 -13.36
C VAL A 302 15.41 5.25 -12.76
N TYR A 303 16.43 4.66 -13.40
CA TYR A 303 17.79 4.73 -12.90
C TYR A 303 18.31 6.17 -12.80
N ARG A 304 17.94 7.05 -13.74
CA ARG A 304 18.32 8.47 -13.67
C ARG A 304 17.78 9.13 -12.40
N LEU A 305 16.53 8.88 -12.02
CA LEU A 305 15.97 9.38 -10.75
C LEU A 305 16.74 8.82 -9.56
N LEU A 306 16.90 7.48 -9.48
CA LEU A 306 17.59 6.83 -8.37
C LEU A 306 19.04 7.32 -8.23
N ASP A 307 19.75 7.49 -9.32
CA ASP A 307 21.13 8.01 -9.34
C ASP A 307 21.22 9.46 -8.89
N GLN A 308 20.29 10.31 -9.33
CA GLN A 308 20.23 11.71 -8.87
C GLN A 308 19.99 11.80 -7.36
N LEU A 309 19.11 10.93 -6.82
CA LEU A 309 18.86 10.86 -5.38
C LEU A 309 20.13 10.37 -4.63
N ILE A 310 20.80 9.32 -5.12
CA ILE A 310 22.04 8.85 -4.50
C ILE A 310 23.09 9.95 -4.48
N GLU A 311 23.32 10.62 -5.62
CA GLU A 311 24.31 11.70 -5.70
C GLU A 311 24.01 12.83 -4.72
N ALA A 312 22.74 13.22 -4.60
CA ALA A 312 22.32 14.32 -3.74
C ALA A 312 22.37 13.96 -2.24
N TYR A 313 21.88 12.77 -1.86
CA TYR A 313 21.65 12.42 -0.46
C TYR A 313 22.82 11.69 0.20
N LYS A 314 23.62 10.89 -0.53
CA LYS A 314 24.67 10.04 0.06
C LYS A 314 25.69 10.78 0.91
N PRO A 315 26.19 11.98 0.52
CA PRO A 315 27.13 12.71 1.37
C PRO A 315 26.57 13.12 2.73
N THR A 316 25.26 13.40 2.79
CA THR A 316 24.56 13.72 4.05
C THR A 316 24.30 12.46 4.85
N ALA A 317 23.83 11.38 4.23
CA ALA A 317 23.57 10.10 4.91
C ALA A 317 24.82 9.51 5.57
N VAL A 318 26.01 9.64 4.94
CA VAL A 318 27.28 9.24 5.55
C VAL A 318 27.51 10.01 6.85
N LYS A 319 27.34 11.34 6.82
CA LYS A 319 27.51 12.18 8.03
C LYS A 319 26.51 11.83 9.12
N GLU A 320 25.27 11.55 8.76
CA GLU A 320 24.22 11.13 9.71
C GLU A 320 24.63 9.84 10.45
N LEU A 321 25.08 8.81 9.73
CA LEU A 321 25.56 7.57 10.36
C LEU A 321 26.85 7.74 11.16
N ASP A 322 27.80 8.55 10.68
CA ASP A 322 29.01 8.86 11.41
C ASP A 322 28.73 9.58 12.75
N GLU A 323 27.70 10.41 12.81
CA GLU A 323 27.26 11.05 14.06
C GLU A 323 26.69 10.05 15.06
N ILE A 324 25.89 9.07 14.57
CA ILE A 324 25.35 7.99 15.42
C ILE A 324 26.50 7.13 15.96
N GLU A 325 27.44 6.74 15.10
CA GLU A 325 28.59 5.93 15.52
C GLU A 325 29.47 6.66 16.53
N ARG A 326 29.69 7.97 16.35
CA ARG A 326 30.38 8.79 17.34
C ARG A 326 29.63 8.87 18.67
N MET A 327 28.28 8.88 18.62
CA MET A 327 27.46 8.84 19.84
C MET A 327 27.63 7.50 20.56
N ALA A 328 27.54 6.39 19.84
CA ALA A 328 27.76 5.06 20.37
C ALA A 328 29.15 4.92 21.04
N LYS A 329 30.21 5.33 20.35
CA LYS A 329 31.58 5.28 20.90
C LYS A 329 31.81 6.19 22.11
N ARG A 330 31.04 7.28 22.27
CA ARG A 330 31.10 8.11 23.49
C ARG A 330 30.47 7.44 24.68
N MET A 331 29.42 6.61 24.45
CA MET A 331 28.72 5.92 25.51
C MET A 331 29.42 4.63 25.94
N GLU A 332 29.91 3.86 24.97
CA GLU A 332 30.40 2.50 25.18
C GLU A 332 31.94 2.38 25.19
N GLY A 333 32.64 3.44 24.73
CA GLY A 333 34.09 3.42 24.58
C GLY A 333 34.58 3.42 23.14
N LYS A 334 35.83 3.80 22.93
CA LYS A 334 36.41 4.05 21.59
C LYS A 334 36.44 2.81 20.68
N ASP A 335 36.55 1.64 21.29
CA ASP A 335 36.67 0.37 20.57
C ASP A 335 35.31 -0.25 20.24
N PHE A 336 34.19 0.38 20.63
CA PHE A 336 32.86 -0.11 20.36
C PHE A 336 32.60 -0.16 18.85
N LYS A 337 32.14 -1.31 18.38
CA LYS A 337 31.69 -1.54 17.00
C LYS A 337 30.17 -1.56 16.98
N MET A 338 29.60 -0.57 16.30
CA MET A 338 28.16 -0.46 16.11
C MET A 338 27.70 -1.45 15.03
N GLU A 339 26.76 -2.32 15.40
CA GLU A 339 26.12 -3.28 14.50
C GLU A 339 24.72 -2.78 14.10
N PRO A 340 24.06 -3.38 13.08
CA PRO A 340 22.75 -2.91 12.63
C PRO A 340 21.66 -2.89 13.72
N TRP A 341 21.66 -3.80 14.67
CA TRP A 341 20.74 -3.81 15.81
C TRP A 341 21.00 -2.71 16.85
N ASP A 342 22.08 -1.98 16.71
CA ASP A 342 22.44 -0.85 17.58
C ASP A 342 21.97 0.49 17.00
N GLN A 343 21.73 0.55 15.68
CA GLN A 343 21.49 1.82 14.98
C GLN A 343 20.27 2.56 15.52
N GLY A 344 19.14 1.88 15.72
CA GLY A 344 17.92 2.48 16.28
C GLY A 344 18.14 3.07 17.67
N PHE A 345 18.80 2.30 18.55
CA PHE A 345 19.09 2.70 19.92
C PHE A 345 19.97 3.96 19.99
N TYR A 346 21.12 3.97 19.32
CA TYR A 346 22.02 5.13 19.38
C TYR A 346 21.52 6.31 18.54
N SER A 347 20.77 6.08 17.49
CA SER A 347 20.05 7.13 16.76
C SER A 347 19.08 7.86 17.69
N HIS A 348 18.31 7.15 18.47
CA HIS A 348 17.41 7.72 19.47
C HIS A 348 18.18 8.56 20.52
N LYS A 349 19.29 8.06 21.06
CA LYS A 349 20.14 8.82 22.00
C LYS A 349 20.68 10.12 21.37
N LEU A 350 21.05 10.07 20.09
CA LEU A 350 21.51 11.26 19.35
C LEU A 350 20.35 12.24 19.09
N GLN A 351 19.17 11.75 18.75
CA GLN A 351 17.97 12.56 18.54
C GLN A 351 17.59 13.34 19.82
N LEU A 352 17.53 12.64 20.95
CA LEU A 352 17.32 13.25 22.26
C LEU A 352 18.35 14.35 22.54
N LYS A 353 19.63 14.08 22.29
CA LYS A 353 20.69 15.06 22.51
C LYS A 353 20.58 16.29 21.62
N LYS A 354 20.18 16.13 20.36
CA LYS A 354 20.11 17.21 19.36
C LYS A 354 18.85 18.06 19.49
N PHE A 355 17.72 17.42 19.73
CA PHE A 355 16.41 18.06 19.61
C PHE A 355 15.61 18.01 20.90
N ASN A 356 16.06 17.26 21.90
CA ASN A 356 15.33 17.01 23.13
C ASN A 356 13.86 16.56 22.86
N ILE A 357 13.71 15.63 21.91
CA ILE A 357 12.44 15.08 21.49
C ILE A 357 12.51 13.56 21.44
N ASP A 358 11.43 12.93 21.90
CA ASP A 358 11.24 11.50 21.94
C ASP A 358 9.80 11.18 21.52
N SER A 359 9.60 10.07 20.86
CA SER A 359 8.24 9.60 20.49
C SER A 359 7.35 9.39 21.71
N GLU A 360 7.91 8.92 22.81
CA GLU A 360 7.13 8.69 24.05
C GLU A 360 6.66 10.02 24.71
N MET A 361 7.40 11.11 24.53
CA MET A 361 6.97 12.45 24.97
C MET A 361 5.74 12.93 24.18
N LEU A 362 5.58 12.46 22.96
CA LEU A 362 4.51 12.88 22.05
C LEU A 362 3.26 11.98 22.14
N ARG A 363 3.41 10.69 22.47
CA ARG A 363 2.30 9.73 22.55
C ARG A 363 1.11 10.23 23.36
N PRO A 364 1.26 10.85 24.54
CA PRO A 364 0.12 11.31 25.33
C PRO A 364 -0.78 12.31 24.60
N TYR A 365 -0.27 12.96 23.55
CA TYR A 365 -1.00 13.94 22.74
C TYR A 365 -1.64 13.34 21.48
N PHE A 366 -1.33 12.09 21.14
CA PHE A 366 -1.81 11.41 19.93
C PHE A 366 -2.70 10.20 20.28
N GLU A 367 -3.71 10.44 21.11
CA GLU A 367 -4.77 9.46 21.34
C GLU A 367 -5.54 9.21 20.03
N LEU A 368 -5.74 7.93 19.67
CA LEU A 368 -6.31 7.53 18.39
C LEU A 368 -7.64 8.22 18.06
N SER A 369 -8.56 8.33 19.03
CA SER A 369 -9.86 8.98 18.79
C SER A 369 -9.69 10.45 18.38
N ARG A 370 -8.79 11.18 19.04
CA ARG A 370 -8.49 12.58 18.71
C ARG A 370 -7.74 12.71 17.39
N VAL A 371 -6.87 11.75 17.07
CA VAL A 371 -6.20 11.71 15.77
C VAL A 371 -7.22 11.51 14.65
N ILE A 372 -8.20 10.62 14.83
CA ILE A 372 -9.30 10.43 13.87
C ILE A 372 -10.05 11.74 13.66
N ASP A 373 -10.46 12.41 14.76
CA ASP A 373 -11.14 13.70 14.69
C ASP A 373 -10.28 14.76 13.98
N GLY A 374 -8.96 14.75 14.23
CA GLY A 374 -8.01 15.65 13.57
C GLY A 374 -7.91 15.41 12.07
N VAL A 375 -7.81 14.15 11.65
CA VAL A 375 -7.73 13.77 10.22
C VAL A 375 -9.05 14.11 9.50
N PHE A 376 -10.19 13.81 10.10
CA PHE A 376 -11.50 14.19 9.56
C PHE A 376 -11.69 15.72 9.54
N GLY A 377 -11.24 16.41 10.59
CA GLY A 377 -11.23 17.87 10.64
C GLY A 377 -10.34 18.50 9.57
N LEU A 378 -9.20 17.88 9.24
CA LEU A 378 -8.34 18.31 8.14
C LEU A 378 -9.09 18.21 6.80
N ALA A 379 -9.73 17.08 6.53
CA ALA A 379 -10.52 16.89 5.31
C ALA A 379 -11.69 17.88 5.22
N ASN A 380 -12.34 18.16 6.36
CA ASN A 380 -13.40 19.17 6.42
C ASN A 380 -12.85 20.57 6.08
N ARG A 381 -11.72 20.97 6.66
CA ARG A 381 -11.11 22.30 6.39
C ARG A 381 -10.65 22.45 4.96
N LEU A 382 -10.12 21.39 4.34
CA LEU A 382 -9.62 21.42 2.95
C LEU A 382 -10.78 21.34 1.94
N TYR A 383 -11.71 20.43 2.14
CA TYR A 383 -12.69 20.03 1.14
C TYR A 383 -14.15 20.23 1.55
N GLY A 384 -14.41 20.47 2.83
CA GLY A 384 -15.78 20.65 3.37
C GLY A 384 -16.51 19.33 3.65
N ILE A 385 -15.87 18.16 3.49
CA ILE A 385 -16.50 16.86 3.75
C ILE A 385 -16.66 16.58 5.25
N THR A 386 -17.66 15.79 5.61
CA THR A 386 -17.95 15.39 6.98
C THR A 386 -18.08 13.88 7.10
N PHE A 387 -17.74 13.35 8.29
CA PHE A 387 -17.78 11.93 8.62
C PHE A 387 -18.75 11.71 9.78
N LYS A 388 -19.61 10.71 9.64
CA LYS A 388 -20.56 10.33 10.69
C LYS A 388 -20.44 8.81 10.92
N GLU A 389 -20.01 8.41 12.13
CA GLU A 389 -19.98 6.99 12.49
C GLU A 389 -21.40 6.42 12.42
N ASN A 390 -21.55 5.29 11.74
CA ASN A 390 -22.81 4.57 11.61
C ASN A 390 -22.63 3.10 12.01
N LYS A 391 -23.13 2.74 13.19
CA LYS A 391 -23.04 1.39 13.77
C LYS A 391 -24.00 0.38 13.15
N ASP A 392 -24.94 0.83 12.31
CA ASP A 392 -25.82 -0.05 11.55
C ASP A 392 -25.16 -0.59 10.28
N ILE A 393 -23.98 -0.07 9.91
CA ILE A 393 -23.17 -0.60 8.82
C ILE A 393 -22.42 -1.84 9.31
N PRO A 394 -22.62 -3.03 8.68
CA PRO A 394 -21.89 -4.24 9.04
C PRO A 394 -20.39 -4.09 8.90
N VAL A 395 -19.64 -4.67 9.82
CA VAL A 395 -18.17 -4.70 9.83
C VAL A 395 -17.67 -6.14 9.96
N TYR A 396 -16.49 -6.43 9.41
CA TYR A 396 -15.91 -7.76 9.41
C TYR A 396 -15.18 -8.15 10.72
N HIS A 397 -14.88 -7.17 11.56
CA HIS A 397 -14.26 -7.37 12.87
C HIS A 397 -14.74 -6.28 13.85
N PRO A 398 -14.90 -6.58 15.17
CA PRO A 398 -15.38 -5.61 16.16
C PRO A 398 -14.54 -4.33 16.31
N ASP A 399 -13.23 -4.39 15.98
CA ASP A 399 -12.33 -3.24 16.03
C ASP A 399 -12.49 -2.29 14.83
N VAL A 400 -13.20 -2.71 13.78
CA VAL A 400 -13.43 -1.90 12.58
C VAL A 400 -14.53 -0.89 12.83
N ARG A 401 -14.30 0.35 12.45
CA ARG A 401 -15.29 1.42 12.50
C ARG A 401 -15.76 1.76 11.09
N ALA A 402 -17.05 2.04 10.94
CA ALA A 402 -17.65 2.43 9.66
C ALA A 402 -18.26 3.84 9.76
N TYR A 403 -18.01 4.63 8.73
CA TYR A 403 -18.46 6.01 8.65
C TYR A 403 -19.19 6.27 7.33
N GLU A 404 -20.30 7.02 7.42
CA GLU A 404 -20.90 7.70 6.28
C GLU A 404 -20.14 9.00 6.03
N VAL A 405 -19.76 9.23 4.77
CA VAL A 405 -19.05 10.46 4.36
C VAL A 405 -19.97 11.29 3.49
N PHE A 406 -20.06 12.59 3.82
CA PHE A 406 -20.90 13.54 3.09
C PHE A 406 -20.06 14.67 2.51
N ASP A 407 -20.40 15.11 1.30
CA ASP A 407 -19.75 16.24 0.66
C ASP A 407 -20.23 17.57 1.28
N ARG A 408 -19.62 18.67 0.85
CA ARG A 408 -19.91 20.04 1.32
C ARG A 408 -21.37 20.44 1.21
N ASP A 409 -22.07 19.95 0.19
CA ASP A 409 -23.49 20.21 -0.03
C ASP A 409 -24.43 19.28 0.76
N GLY A 410 -23.87 18.37 1.56
CA GLY A 410 -24.61 17.37 2.34
C GLY A 410 -24.97 16.12 1.55
N SER A 411 -24.58 15.99 0.29
CA SER A 411 -24.79 14.77 -0.49
C SER A 411 -23.90 13.63 0.01
N PHE A 412 -24.41 12.39 -0.06
CA PHE A 412 -23.64 11.20 0.31
C PHE A 412 -22.47 11.00 -0.65
N LEU A 413 -21.26 10.84 -0.10
CA LEU A 413 -20.02 10.74 -0.86
C LEU A 413 -19.43 9.33 -0.87
N ALA A 414 -19.39 8.64 0.27
CA ALA A 414 -18.79 7.32 0.40
C ALA A 414 -19.17 6.64 1.72
N VAL A 415 -18.95 5.31 1.80
CA VAL A 415 -18.73 4.63 3.07
C VAL A 415 -17.23 4.48 3.29
N PHE A 416 -16.78 4.77 4.51
CA PHE A 416 -15.37 4.68 4.90
C PHE A 416 -15.22 3.74 6.09
N TYR A 417 -14.46 2.66 5.91
CA TYR A 417 -14.09 1.72 6.96
C TYR A 417 -12.69 2.01 7.45
N ALA A 418 -12.48 1.90 8.76
CA ALA A 418 -11.18 2.11 9.40
C ALA A 418 -10.84 0.97 10.35
N ASP A 419 -9.78 0.24 10.04
CA ASP A 419 -9.27 -0.92 10.75
C ASP A 419 -7.84 -0.64 11.23
N PHE A 420 -7.71 -0.28 12.51
CA PHE A 420 -6.50 0.36 13.02
C PHE A 420 -5.46 -0.59 13.62
N HIS A 421 -5.84 -1.76 14.14
CA HIS A 421 -4.98 -2.51 15.05
C HIS A 421 -4.50 -3.85 14.48
N PRO A 422 -3.26 -4.30 14.83
CA PRO A 422 -2.77 -5.62 14.46
C PRO A 422 -3.54 -6.75 15.14
N ARG A 423 -3.68 -7.89 14.46
CA ARG A 423 -4.24 -9.15 14.99
C ARG A 423 -3.68 -10.35 14.23
N LYS A 424 -3.99 -11.57 14.69
CA LYS A 424 -3.38 -12.81 14.18
C LYS A 424 -3.60 -13.01 12.67
N GLY A 425 -4.80 -12.80 12.18
CA GLY A 425 -5.16 -13.01 10.77
C GLY A 425 -4.89 -11.81 9.86
N LYS A 426 -4.18 -10.78 10.32
CA LYS A 426 -3.96 -9.54 9.59
C LYS A 426 -2.52 -9.41 9.14
N GLN A 427 -2.31 -9.11 7.86
CA GLN A 427 -0.99 -8.81 7.31
C GLN A 427 -0.40 -7.55 7.94
N GLY A 428 0.94 -7.49 8.04
CA GLY A 428 1.65 -6.31 8.52
C GLY A 428 1.67 -5.19 7.47
N GLY A 429 1.89 -3.96 7.94
CA GLY A 429 1.89 -2.76 7.12
C GLY A 429 0.58 -1.96 7.21
N ALA A 430 0.35 -1.13 6.22
CA ALA A 430 -0.88 -0.37 6.07
C ALA A 430 -1.24 -0.30 4.59
N TRP A 431 -2.53 -0.23 4.28
CA TRP A 431 -3.02 -0.11 2.90
C TRP A 431 -4.45 0.41 2.86
N MET A 432 -4.82 0.99 1.73
CA MET A 432 -6.20 1.32 1.37
C MET A 432 -6.72 0.30 0.36
N THR A 433 -7.99 -0.03 0.46
CA THR A 433 -8.71 -0.89 -0.48
C THR A 433 -10.15 -0.42 -0.67
N GLU A 434 -10.83 -0.96 -1.68
CA GLU A 434 -12.25 -0.71 -1.94
C GLU A 434 -13.01 -2.05 -1.98
N TYR A 435 -14.20 -2.08 -1.35
CA TYR A 435 -15.16 -3.15 -1.53
C TYR A 435 -16.08 -2.89 -2.73
N GLN A 436 -16.18 -1.63 -3.13
CA GLN A 436 -16.89 -1.14 -4.30
C GLN A 436 -16.22 0.16 -4.75
N GLY A 437 -15.95 0.30 -6.04
CA GLY A 437 -15.49 1.54 -6.64
C GLY A 437 -16.62 2.53 -6.93
N GLN A 438 -16.32 3.64 -7.58
CA GLN A 438 -17.30 4.64 -7.99
C GLN A 438 -17.53 4.56 -9.50
N TRP A 439 -18.79 4.66 -9.93
CA TRP A 439 -19.14 4.85 -11.36
C TRP A 439 -20.45 5.62 -11.52
N ILE A 440 -20.73 6.04 -12.75
CA ILE A 440 -22.00 6.65 -13.11
C ILE A 440 -22.73 5.71 -14.10
N ASP A 441 -23.88 5.19 -13.70
CA ASP A 441 -24.69 4.33 -14.54
C ASP A 441 -25.32 5.09 -15.74
N ARG A 442 -25.92 4.36 -16.69
CA ARG A 442 -26.57 4.96 -17.87
C ARG A 442 -27.80 5.82 -17.54
N LYS A 443 -28.37 5.67 -16.36
CA LYS A 443 -29.50 6.49 -15.87
C LYS A 443 -29.00 7.78 -15.20
N GLY A 444 -27.69 7.95 -15.07
CA GLY A 444 -27.06 9.12 -14.43
C GLY A 444 -26.97 9.02 -12.90
N LYS A 445 -27.23 7.83 -12.30
CA LYS A 445 -27.01 7.59 -10.89
C LYS A 445 -25.51 7.44 -10.63
N ASN A 446 -24.98 8.27 -9.74
CA ASN A 446 -23.61 8.17 -9.29
C ASN A 446 -23.51 7.15 -8.13
N VAL A 447 -23.04 5.95 -8.42
CA VAL A 447 -22.81 4.90 -7.43
C VAL A 447 -21.55 5.25 -6.66
N ARG A 448 -21.66 5.30 -5.33
CA ARG A 448 -20.57 5.81 -4.49
C ARG A 448 -19.71 4.69 -3.90
N PRO A 449 -18.40 4.95 -3.68
CA PRO A 449 -17.44 3.94 -3.30
C PRO A 449 -17.57 3.54 -1.83
N HIS A 450 -17.16 2.29 -1.54
CA HIS A 450 -16.96 1.76 -0.19
C HIS A 450 -15.47 1.54 0.04
N VAL A 451 -14.83 2.47 0.73
CA VAL A 451 -13.38 2.55 0.94
C VAL A 451 -13.01 2.00 2.30
N SER A 452 -11.91 1.29 2.40
CA SER A 452 -11.37 0.76 3.64
C SER A 452 -9.89 1.09 3.80
N VAL A 453 -9.49 1.55 5.00
CA VAL A 453 -8.08 1.60 5.40
C VAL A 453 -7.81 0.51 6.43
N VAL A 454 -6.73 -0.21 6.22
CA VAL A 454 -6.28 -1.30 7.09
C VAL A 454 -4.87 -0.98 7.57
N MET A 455 -4.69 -0.91 8.89
CA MET A 455 -3.44 -0.48 9.51
C MET A 455 -3.06 -1.39 10.67
N ASN A 456 -1.83 -1.24 11.17
CA ASN A 456 -1.30 -1.99 12.30
C ASN A 456 -0.71 -1.02 13.33
N LEU A 457 -1.57 -0.12 13.84
CA LEU A 457 -1.20 0.90 14.82
C LEU A 457 -1.23 0.36 16.25
N THR A 458 -0.55 1.05 17.16
CA THR A 458 -0.51 0.72 18.59
C THR A 458 -1.91 0.48 19.15
N LYS A 459 -2.10 -0.68 19.80
CA LYS A 459 -3.37 -1.05 20.46
C LYS A 459 -3.58 -0.31 21.78
N PRO A 460 -4.84 -0.13 22.22
CA PRO A 460 -5.11 0.21 23.62
C PRO A 460 -4.68 -0.95 24.54
N THR A 461 -4.41 -0.61 25.79
CA THR A 461 -4.24 -1.59 26.89
C THR A 461 -5.42 -1.49 27.86
N ALA A 462 -5.48 -2.39 28.84
CA ALA A 462 -6.51 -2.32 29.88
C ALA A 462 -6.50 -0.99 30.65
N GLU A 463 -5.34 -0.33 30.73
CA GLU A 463 -5.14 0.88 31.54
C GLU A 463 -5.07 2.17 30.71
N LYS A 464 -4.72 2.07 29.42
CA LYS A 464 -4.47 3.24 28.56
C LYS A 464 -5.15 3.10 27.20
N PRO A 465 -5.69 4.20 26.65
CA PRO A 465 -6.20 4.21 25.27
C PRO A 465 -5.06 3.98 24.27
N ALA A 466 -5.41 3.80 23.00
CA ALA A 466 -4.41 3.72 21.92
C ALA A 466 -3.70 5.08 21.77
N LEU A 467 -2.44 5.13 22.17
CA LEU A 467 -1.58 6.31 22.10
C LEU A 467 -0.55 6.10 20.96
N LEU A 468 -0.68 6.87 19.91
CA LEU A 468 0.10 6.71 18.69
C LEU A 468 1.46 7.43 18.77
N THR A 469 2.41 6.98 17.97
CA THR A 469 3.59 7.78 17.63
C THR A 469 3.26 8.79 16.52
N LEU A 470 4.11 9.79 16.32
CA LEU A 470 3.99 10.70 15.19
C LEU A 470 4.07 9.96 13.83
N GLY A 471 4.92 8.93 13.73
CA GLY A 471 5.01 8.08 12.53
C GLY A 471 3.72 7.29 12.26
N GLU A 472 3.01 6.85 13.29
CA GLU A 472 1.71 6.20 13.12
C GLU A 472 0.62 7.20 12.69
N VAL A 473 0.67 8.45 13.14
CA VAL A 473 -0.19 9.54 12.63
C VAL A 473 0.10 9.82 11.15
N GLU A 474 1.38 9.83 10.76
CA GLU A 474 1.82 9.99 9.37
C GLU A 474 1.32 8.84 8.50
N THR A 475 1.41 7.58 8.98
CA THR A 475 0.84 6.41 8.30
C THR A 475 -0.67 6.55 8.07
N PHE A 476 -1.42 6.98 9.08
CA PHE A 476 -2.86 7.20 8.92
C PHE A 476 -3.15 8.29 7.89
N LEU A 477 -2.41 9.39 7.89
CA LEU A 477 -2.55 10.45 6.87
C LEU A 477 -2.23 9.92 5.47
N HIS A 478 -1.23 9.04 5.32
CA HIS A 478 -0.89 8.39 4.07
C HIS A 478 -2.09 7.58 3.52
N GLU A 479 -2.59 6.62 4.30
CA GLU A 479 -3.73 5.78 3.87
C GLU A 479 -5.01 6.62 3.67
N PHE A 480 -5.17 7.68 4.44
CA PHE A 480 -6.26 8.61 4.25
C PHE A 480 -6.14 9.41 2.94
N GLY A 481 -4.92 9.69 2.47
CA GLY A 481 -4.68 10.29 1.15
C GLY A 481 -5.16 9.40 0.00
N HIS A 482 -4.88 8.10 0.06
CA HIS A 482 -5.47 7.12 -0.87
C HIS A 482 -7.00 7.07 -0.74
N SER A 483 -7.51 7.12 0.50
CA SER A 483 -8.96 7.12 0.74
C SER A 483 -9.65 8.34 0.13
N LEU A 484 -9.05 9.52 0.22
CA LEU A 484 -9.57 10.72 -0.44
C LEU A 484 -9.58 10.56 -1.96
N HIS A 485 -8.57 9.90 -2.54
CA HIS A 485 -8.53 9.58 -3.96
C HIS A 485 -9.69 8.68 -4.39
N GLY A 486 -10.00 7.63 -3.60
CA GLY A 486 -11.17 6.77 -3.82
C GLY A 486 -12.49 7.51 -3.59
N MET A 487 -12.65 8.16 -2.43
CA MET A 487 -13.91 8.83 -2.06
C MET A 487 -14.29 9.99 -2.97
N PHE A 488 -13.32 10.74 -3.50
CA PHE A 488 -13.60 11.85 -4.41
C PHE A 488 -13.77 11.44 -5.86
N ALA A 489 -13.58 10.17 -6.20
CA ALA A 489 -13.75 9.70 -7.57
C ALA A 489 -15.09 10.18 -8.16
N ASN A 490 -15.02 10.68 -9.38
CA ASN A 490 -16.18 11.16 -10.13
C ASN A 490 -15.95 10.89 -11.62
N THR A 491 -15.96 9.62 -11.96
CA THR A 491 -15.72 9.08 -13.30
C THR A 491 -16.96 8.33 -13.77
N ARG A 492 -17.11 8.18 -15.08
CA ARG A 492 -18.20 7.39 -15.64
C ARG A 492 -17.96 5.89 -15.43
N PHE A 493 -16.71 5.45 -15.47
CA PHE A 493 -16.32 4.04 -15.45
C PHE A 493 -15.56 3.70 -14.17
N GLU A 494 -15.94 2.59 -13.54
CA GLU A 494 -15.32 2.12 -12.31
C GLU A 494 -13.84 1.79 -12.49
N SER A 495 -13.47 1.14 -13.61
CA SER A 495 -12.07 0.80 -13.92
C SER A 495 -11.15 2.00 -14.13
N LEU A 496 -11.70 3.21 -14.24
CA LEU A 496 -10.96 4.47 -14.31
C LEU A 496 -11.08 5.30 -13.03
N SER A 497 -11.82 4.82 -12.00
CA SER A 497 -12.11 5.61 -10.81
C SER A 497 -11.01 5.51 -9.75
N GLY A 498 -10.97 6.51 -8.87
CA GLY A 498 -10.17 6.50 -7.64
C GLY A 498 -8.70 6.21 -7.87
N THR A 499 -8.20 5.17 -7.24
CA THR A 499 -6.80 4.74 -7.29
C THR A 499 -6.43 3.95 -8.55
N ASN A 500 -7.37 3.73 -9.49
CA ASN A 500 -7.13 3.09 -10.79
C ASN A 500 -6.36 4.02 -11.74
N VAL A 501 -5.16 4.39 -11.37
CA VAL A 501 -4.24 5.29 -12.07
C VAL A 501 -2.95 4.56 -12.45
N TRP A 502 -2.08 5.20 -13.20
CA TRP A 502 -0.75 4.65 -13.41
C TRP A 502 0.00 4.50 -12.09
N TRP A 503 0.66 3.38 -11.91
CA TRP A 503 1.22 2.95 -10.63
C TRP A 503 2.22 3.93 -10.00
N ASP A 504 3.01 4.63 -10.81
CA ASP A 504 3.96 5.64 -10.34
C ASP A 504 3.32 7.03 -10.10
N PHE A 505 1.98 7.10 -10.15
CA PHE A 505 1.19 8.26 -9.76
C PHE A 505 0.34 8.01 -8.51
N VAL A 506 0.07 6.74 -8.17
CA VAL A 506 -0.89 6.37 -7.12
C VAL A 506 -0.49 6.91 -5.74
N GLU A 507 0.81 7.04 -5.46
CA GLU A 507 1.32 7.54 -4.17
C GLU A 507 1.33 9.08 -4.04
N LEU A 508 0.94 9.82 -5.08
CA LEU A 508 0.88 11.28 -4.99
C LEU A 508 -0.11 11.77 -3.93
N PRO A 509 -1.38 11.29 -3.87
CA PRO A 509 -2.33 11.74 -2.85
C PRO A 509 -1.94 11.31 -1.43
N SER A 510 -1.42 10.10 -1.26
CA SER A 510 -1.03 9.55 0.04
C SER A 510 0.14 10.31 0.66
N GLN A 511 1.25 10.41 -0.06
CA GLN A 511 2.44 11.14 0.38
C GLN A 511 2.20 12.64 0.50
N PHE A 512 1.28 13.20 -0.28
CA PHE A 512 0.85 14.59 -0.12
C PHE A 512 0.24 14.84 1.27
N MET A 513 -0.59 13.93 1.77
CA MET A 513 -1.22 14.06 3.09
C MET A 513 -0.23 13.92 4.25
N GLU A 514 0.82 13.13 4.12
CA GLU A 514 1.88 13.00 5.14
C GLU A 514 2.46 14.34 5.57
N ASN A 515 2.57 15.31 4.65
CA ASN A 515 3.14 16.62 4.96
C ASN A 515 2.42 17.36 6.09
N PHE A 516 1.13 17.10 6.30
CA PHE A 516 0.36 17.73 7.36
C PHE A 516 0.78 17.27 8.76
N ALA A 517 1.33 16.06 8.92
CA ALA A 517 1.70 15.48 10.22
C ALA A 517 2.60 16.38 11.09
N ILE A 518 3.37 17.27 10.47
CA ILE A 518 4.31 18.17 11.15
C ILE A 518 3.93 19.65 11.01
N GLU A 519 2.77 19.96 10.43
CA GLU A 519 2.32 21.34 10.30
C GLU A 519 1.69 21.83 11.61
N LYS A 520 2.27 22.88 12.19
CA LYS A 520 1.86 23.45 13.48
C LYS A 520 0.36 23.77 13.54
N GLU A 521 -0.17 24.34 12.45
CA GLU A 521 -1.59 24.69 12.36
C GLU A 521 -2.50 23.45 12.39
N PHE A 522 -2.04 22.32 11.88
CA PHE A 522 -2.78 21.06 11.93
C PHE A 522 -2.64 20.40 13.30
N LEU A 523 -1.43 20.25 13.84
CA LEU A 523 -1.19 19.64 15.16
C LEU A 523 -2.02 20.31 16.25
N ARG A 524 -2.16 21.63 16.22
CA ARG A 524 -2.98 22.39 17.18
C ARG A 524 -4.46 22.06 17.14
N THR A 525 -4.95 21.39 16.12
CA THR A 525 -6.38 21.07 16.00
C THR A 525 -6.78 19.83 16.78
N PHE A 526 -5.86 18.90 17.04
CA PHE A 526 -6.19 17.59 17.62
C PHE A 526 -5.21 17.09 18.69
N ALA A 527 -3.97 17.60 18.70
CA ALA A 527 -2.94 17.10 19.60
C ALA A 527 -3.13 17.65 21.02
N PHE A 528 -3.93 16.94 21.83
CA PHE A 528 -4.23 17.27 23.22
C PHE A 528 -3.88 16.08 24.10
N HIS A 529 -3.32 16.34 25.28
CA HIS A 529 -2.96 15.31 26.24
C HIS A 529 -4.20 14.49 26.65
N TYR A 530 -4.11 13.17 26.60
CA TYR A 530 -5.26 12.28 26.77
C TYR A 530 -5.91 12.34 28.15
N GLU A 531 -5.12 12.61 29.22
CA GLU A 531 -5.63 12.74 30.60
C GLU A 531 -6.01 14.17 30.93
N THR A 532 -5.13 15.15 30.65
CA THR A 532 -5.33 16.53 31.11
C THR A 532 -6.13 17.41 30.17
N GLY A 533 -6.18 16.99 28.85
CA GLY A 533 -6.79 17.81 27.81
C GLY A 533 -5.96 19.04 27.40
N GLU A 534 -4.75 19.22 27.94
CA GLU A 534 -3.87 20.32 27.58
C GLU A 534 -3.34 20.13 26.13
N PRO A 535 -3.23 21.21 25.35
CA PRO A 535 -2.70 21.13 24.00
C PRO A 535 -1.21 20.77 24.00
N LEU A 536 -0.76 20.12 22.91
CA LEU A 536 0.66 19.89 22.66
C LEU A 536 1.41 21.24 22.72
N PRO A 537 2.40 21.38 23.62
CA PRO A 537 3.13 22.65 23.79
C PRO A 537 3.82 23.10 22.50
N ASP A 538 3.75 24.39 22.21
CA ASP A 538 4.38 24.98 21.02
C ASP A 538 5.88 24.67 20.94
N GLU A 539 6.54 24.58 22.10
CA GLU A 539 7.97 24.21 22.17
C GLU A 539 8.21 22.78 21.65
N LEU A 540 7.32 21.83 21.95
CA LEU A 540 7.40 20.47 21.41
C LEU A 540 7.10 20.46 19.91
N ILE A 541 6.12 21.22 19.44
CA ILE A 541 5.86 21.37 17.99
C ILE A 541 7.08 21.93 17.27
N ASP A 542 7.73 22.95 17.82
CA ASP A 542 8.96 23.52 17.24
C ASP A 542 10.12 22.50 17.20
N ARG A 543 10.20 21.61 18.19
CA ARG A 543 11.17 20.50 18.21
C ARG A 543 10.85 19.45 17.14
N ILE A 544 9.57 19.09 16.95
CA ILE A 544 9.11 18.23 15.85
C ILE A 544 9.57 18.81 14.51
N VAL A 545 9.25 20.09 14.25
CA VAL A 545 9.61 20.76 12.99
C VAL A 545 11.13 20.81 12.80
N LYS A 546 11.90 21.08 13.86
CA LYS A 546 13.38 21.09 13.79
C LYS A 546 13.98 19.72 13.54
N SER A 547 13.36 18.66 14.06
CA SER A 547 13.82 17.28 13.89
C SER A 547 13.35 16.63 12.57
N ARG A 548 12.48 17.29 11.78
CA ARG A 548 11.87 16.71 10.57
C ARG A 548 12.88 16.10 9.59
N ASN A 549 14.06 16.70 9.47
CA ASN A 549 15.10 16.23 8.56
C ASN A 549 16.13 15.32 9.24
N TYR A 550 15.86 14.89 10.49
CA TYR A 550 16.73 13.96 11.19
C TYR A 550 16.73 12.61 10.50
N MET A 551 17.90 12.12 10.09
CA MET A 551 18.06 10.89 9.32
C MET A 551 17.31 10.85 7.96
N ALA A 552 16.86 12.00 7.44
CA ALA A 552 16.12 12.06 6.18
C ALA A 552 16.95 11.61 4.98
N ALA A 553 18.26 11.87 5.00
CA ALA A 553 19.13 11.44 3.91
C ALA A 553 19.35 9.91 3.94
N TYR A 554 19.58 9.34 5.11
CA TYR A 554 19.66 7.89 5.27
C TYR A 554 18.35 7.20 4.90
N GLY A 555 17.21 7.72 5.36
CA GLY A 555 15.88 7.21 5.02
C GLY A 555 15.62 7.23 3.51
N CYS A 556 15.97 8.33 2.83
CA CYS A 556 15.87 8.41 1.37
C CYS A 556 16.69 7.32 0.67
N LEU A 557 17.97 7.14 1.07
CA LEU A 557 18.82 6.10 0.49
C LEU A 557 18.32 4.68 0.77
N ARG A 558 17.66 4.46 1.90
CA ARG A 558 17.01 3.17 2.18
C ARG A 558 15.90 2.87 1.17
N GLN A 559 15.06 3.85 0.88
CA GLN A 559 14.00 3.71 -0.14
C GLN A 559 14.60 3.53 -1.55
N VAL A 560 15.65 4.29 -1.87
CA VAL A 560 16.38 4.13 -3.14
C VAL A 560 17.00 2.74 -3.26
N SER A 561 17.52 2.16 -2.15
CA SER A 561 18.07 0.80 -2.16
C SER A 561 17.02 -0.24 -2.54
N PHE A 562 15.79 -0.12 -2.05
CA PHE A 562 14.67 -0.98 -2.44
C PHE A 562 14.34 -0.84 -3.93
N GLY A 563 14.31 0.38 -4.46
CA GLY A 563 14.12 0.62 -5.89
C GLY A 563 15.23 0.03 -6.75
N LEU A 564 16.50 0.09 -6.30
CA LEU A 564 17.62 -0.55 -7.01
C LEU A 564 17.51 -2.07 -7.01
N LEU A 565 17.12 -2.67 -5.88
CA LEU A 565 16.94 -4.12 -5.75
C LEU A 565 15.81 -4.61 -6.68
N ASP A 566 14.67 -3.93 -6.67
CA ASP A 566 13.55 -4.20 -7.56
C ASP A 566 13.97 -4.15 -9.03
N MET A 567 14.58 -3.04 -9.44
CA MET A 567 15.03 -2.88 -10.82
C MET A 567 16.11 -3.89 -11.22
N ALA A 568 17.00 -4.28 -10.29
CA ALA A 568 18.02 -5.28 -10.55
C ALA A 568 17.42 -6.65 -10.87
N TYR A 569 16.38 -7.07 -10.15
CA TYR A 569 15.67 -8.32 -10.46
C TYR A 569 14.97 -8.25 -11.82
N TYR A 570 14.28 -7.17 -12.12
CA TYR A 570 13.36 -7.13 -13.27
C TYR A 570 13.96 -6.52 -14.55
N THR A 571 15.24 -6.17 -14.53
CA THR A 571 16.04 -5.88 -15.73
C THR A 571 16.89 -7.06 -16.21
N GLN A 572 16.76 -8.24 -15.59
CA GLN A 572 17.42 -9.47 -16.01
C GLN A 572 16.93 -9.90 -17.38
N LYS A 573 17.88 -10.23 -18.27
CA LYS A 573 17.62 -10.79 -19.61
C LYS A 573 17.80 -12.31 -19.66
N GLU A 574 18.74 -12.79 -18.86
CA GLU A 574 19.09 -14.20 -18.73
C GLU A 574 18.38 -14.84 -17.52
N PRO A 575 18.25 -16.16 -17.47
CA PRO A 575 17.71 -16.85 -16.30
C PRO A 575 18.47 -16.47 -15.03
N PHE A 576 17.71 -16.18 -13.97
CA PHE A 576 18.25 -15.84 -12.67
C PHE A 576 18.45 -17.11 -11.84
N ASP A 577 19.71 -17.44 -11.54
CA ASP A 577 20.13 -18.61 -10.76
C ASP A 577 21.14 -18.25 -9.65
N GLU A 578 21.43 -16.94 -9.46
CA GLU A 578 22.34 -16.47 -8.41
C GLU A 578 21.75 -16.71 -7.02
N ASP A 579 22.64 -16.81 -6.03
CA ASP A 579 22.25 -16.75 -4.62
C ASP A 579 21.56 -15.41 -4.31
N ILE A 580 20.36 -15.48 -3.75
CA ILE A 580 19.51 -14.29 -3.50
C ILE A 580 20.20 -13.30 -2.57
N VAL A 581 20.89 -13.77 -1.53
CA VAL A 581 21.53 -12.90 -0.53
C VAL A 581 22.71 -12.16 -1.16
N GLU A 582 23.53 -12.86 -1.92
CA GLU A 582 24.67 -12.25 -2.60
C GLU A 582 24.25 -11.32 -3.74
N PHE A 583 23.18 -11.65 -4.47
CA PHE A 583 22.58 -10.77 -5.47
C PHE A 583 22.05 -9.49 -4.84
N GLU A 584 21.29 -9.60 -3.75
CA GLU A 584 20.74 -8.46 -3.01
C GLU A 584 21.84 -7.48 -2.59
N LYS A 585 22.92 -8.00 -1.98
CA LYS A 585 24.08 -7.17 -1.57
C LYS A 585 24.68 -6.38 -2.74
N LYS A 586 24.83 -6.99 -3.89
CA LYS A 586 25.37 -6.34 -5.11
C LYS A 586 24.39 -5.30 -5.64
N ALA A 587 23.09 -5.66 -5.73
CA ALA A 587 22.07 -4.84 -6.37
C ALA A 587 21.91 -3.46 -5.75
N TRP A 588 21.93 -3.35 -4.43
CA TRP A 588 21.71 -2.09 -3.74
C TRP A 588 22.96 -1.45 -3.12
N GLN A 589 24.15 -2.06 -3.28
CA GLN A 589 25.41 -1.57 -2.71
C GLN A 589 25.65 -0.08 -2.96
N LYS A 590 25.26 0.43 -4.12
CA LYS A 590 25.45 1.84 -4.51
C LYS A 590 24.72 2.81 -3.57
N ALA A 591 23.57 2.43 -3.05
CA ALA A 591 22.77 3.24 -2.12
C ALA A 591 23.17 3.03 -0.66
N LEU A 592 23.74 1.88 -0.30
CA LEU A 592 24.10 1.58 1.08
C LEU A 592 25.23 2.48 1.58
N VAL A 593 25.12 2.92 2.82
CA VAL A 593 26.19 3.63 3.54
C VAL A 593 27.08 2.65 4.30
N LYS A 594 26.48 1.59 4.85
CA LYS A 594 27.19 0.48 5.50
C LYS A 594 26.82 -0.85 4.83
N PRO A 595 27.74 -1.82 4.82
CA PRO A 595 27.45 -3.15 4.26
C PRO A 595 26.28 -3.85 4.97
N GLN A 596 25.53 -4.63 4.21
CA GLN A 596 24.53 -5.55 4.74
C GLN A 596 25.19 -6.73 5.48
N LEU A 597 24.56 -7.22 6.54
CA LEU A 597 24.97 -8.46 7.20
C LEU A 597 24.78 -9.68 6.27
N SER A 598 25.75 -10.59 6.31
CA SER A 598 25.81 -11.70 5.36
C SER A 598 24.67 -12.71 5.46
N ASN A 599 24.01 -12.78 6.59
CA ASN A 599 22.92 -13.74 6.86
C ASN A 599 21.53 -13.09 6.96
N THR A 600 21.36 -11.87 6.44
CA THR A 600 20.07 -11.20 6.36
C THR A 600 19.60 -11.12 4.92
N CYS A 601 18.30 -11.16 4.69
CA CYS A 601 17.70 -11.10 3.38
C CYS A 601 16.40 -10.31 3.40
N MET A 602 16.32 -9.25 2.59
CA MET A 602 15.09 -8.47 2.41
C MET A 602 14.19 -9.10 1.35
N THR A 603 14.77 -9.70 0.32
CA THR A 603 14.05 -10.21 -0.85
C THR A 603 12.93 -11.18 -0.47
N VAL A 604 13.19 -12.10 0.47
CA VAL A 604 12.23 -13.14 0.90
C VAL A 604 11.04 -12.61 1.70
N GLN A 605 11.09 -11.37 2.13
CA GLN A 605 10.02 -10.67 2.84
C GLN A 605 9.54 -9.41 2.09
N PHE A 606 10.06 -9.19 0.88
CA PHE A 606 9.74 -8.02 0.07
C PHE A 606 8.42 -8.22 -0.71
N SER A 607 7.31 -8.28 0.03
CA SER A 607 5.98 -8.53 -0.52
C SER A 607 5.61 -7.56 -1.65
N HIS A 608 5.98 -6.29 -1.56
CA HIS A 608 5.72 -5.29 -2.59
C HIS A 608 6.08 -5.79 -4.00
N ILE A 609 7.29 -6.29 -4.17
CA ILE A 609 7.79 -6.69 -5.49
C ILE A 609 7.58 -8.18 -5.82
N MET A 610 7.29 -9.02 -4.82
CA MET A 610 7.07 -10.46 -5.04
C MET A 610 5.58 -10.81 -5.19
N ALA A 611 4.70 -10.23 -4.38
CA ALA A 611 3.27 -10.53 -4.36
C ALA A 611 2.35 -9.29 -4.51
N GLY A 612 2.83 -8.09 -4.17
CA GLY A 612 2.01 -6.89 -4.02
C GLY A 612 1.87 -6.01 -5.27
N GLY A 613 2.31 -6.45 -6.45
CA GLY A 613 2.12 -5.69 -7.70
C GLY A 613 3.16 -4.61 -8.01
N TYR A 614 4.14 -4.36 -7.12
CA TYR A 614 5.21 -3.36 -7.31
C TYR A 614 6.46 -3.89 -8.05
N ALA A 615 6.39 -5.05 -8.70
CA ALA A 615 7.49 -5.58 -9.50
C ALA A 615 7.88 -4.61 -10.62
N ALA A 616 9.15 -4.22 -10.69
CA ALA A 616 9.66 -3.12 -11.52
C ALA A 616 8.94 -1.77 -11.27
N GLY A 617 8.44 -1.56 -10.05
CA GLY A 617 7.58 -0.44 -9.69
C GLY A 617 7.87 0.20 -8.34
N TYR A 618 8.81 -0.30 -7.52
CA TYR A 618 9.08 0.26 -6.21
C TYR A 618 9.64 1.69 -6.25
N TYR A 619 10.29 2.07 -7.32
CA TYR A 619 10.73 3.45 -7.54
C TYR A 619 9.58 4.46 -7.48
N SER A 620 8.34 4.01 -7.65
CA SER A 620 7.12 4.83 -7.65
C SER A 620 7.01 5.71 -6.41
N TYR A 621 7.41 5.20 -5.23
CA TYR A 621 7.43 5.97 -3.99
C TYR A 621 8.31 7.21 -4.09
N LYS A 622 9.49 7.09 -4.66
CA LYS A 622 10.38 8.23 -4.86
C LYS A 622 9.99 9.11 -6.05
N TRP A 623 9.38 8.52 -7.05
CA TRP A 623 8.79 9.26 -8.16
C TRP A 623 7.64 10.15 -7.67
N ALA A 624 6.70 9.58 -6.94
CA ALA A 624 5.55 10.30 -6.40
C ALA A 624 5.96 11.33 -5.33
N GLU A 625 6.99 11.06 -4.54
CA GLU A 625 7.52 12.02 -3.57
C GLU A 625 8.09 13.29 -4.24
N VAL A 626 8.65 13.17 -5.44
CA VAL A 626 9.03 14.35 -6.25
C VAL A 626 7.80 15.15 -6.66
N LEU A 627 6.73 14.45 -7.09
CA LEU A 627 5.46 15.09 -7.50
C LEU A 627 4.80 15.81 -6.31
N GLU A 628 4.67 15.12 -5.17
CA GLU A 628 3.95 15.65 -4.01
C GLU A 628 4.70 16.82 -3.36
N ALA A 629 6.03 16.75 -3.24
CA ALA A 629 6.82 17.84 -2.66
C ALA A 629 6.65 19.15 -3.46
N ASP A 630 6.62 19.06 -4.79
CA ASP A 630 6.36 20.21 -5.65
C ASP A 630 4.89 20.66 -5.55
N ALA A 631 3.91 19.72 -5.50
CA ALA A 631 2.49 20.04 -5.31
C ALA A 631 2.24 20.70 -3.95
N PHE A 632 2.77 20.14 -2.85
CA PHE A 632 2.61 20.71 -1.50
C PHE A 632 3.28 22.09 -1.37
N SER A 633 4.33 22.37 -2.14
CA SER A 633 4.95 23.70 -2.18
C SER A 633 3.98 24.82 -2.56
N VAL A 634 2.90 24.50 -3.31
CA VAL A 634 1.84 25.46 -3.64
C VAL A 634 1.03 25.82 -2.41
N PHE A 635 0.68 24.82 -1.59
CA PHE A 635 -0.03 25.00 -0.32
C PHE A 635 0.82 25.77 0.69
N LYS A 636 2.10 25.49 0.79
CA LYS A 636 3.00 26.27 1.67
C LYS A 636 3.06 27.76 1.29
N ARG A 637 2.93 28.11 0.01
CA ARG A 637 2.93 29.51 -0.43
C ARG A 637 1.58 30.21 -0.26
N LYS A 638 0.47 29.46 -0.44
CA LYS A 638 -0.90 30.02 -0.42
C LYS A 638 -1.62 29.86 0.91
N GLY A 639 -1.03 29.11 1.85
CA GLY A 639 -1.64 28.66 3.11
C GLY A 639 -2.07 27.20 3.02
N ILE A 640 -1.68 26.40 4.01
CA ILE A 640 -1.91 24.94 4.02
C ILE A 640 -3.39 24.56 4.02
N PHE A 641 -4.27 25.45 4.49
CA PHE A 641 -5.73 25.29 4.49
C PHE A 641 -6.43 26.15 3.42
N ASN A 642 -5.72 26.60 2.40
CA ASN A 642 -6.34 27.39 1.32
C ASN A 642 -7.32 26.53 0.54
N GLN A 643 -8.61 26.75 0.76
CA GLN A 643 -9.69 25.95 0.16
C GLN A 643 -9.72 26.02 -1.36
N GLN A 644 -9.39 27.16 -1.97
CA GLN A 644 -9.33 27.27 -3.43
C GLN A 644 -8.23 26.38 -4.02
N THR A 645 -7.08 26.28 -3.35
CA THR A 645 -5.98 25.41 -3.77
C THR A 645 -6.35 23.94 -3.55
N ALA A 646 -6.98 23.62 -2.42
CA ALA A 646 -7.47 22.28 -2.11
C ALA A 646 -8.55 21.83 -3.13
N GLN A 647 -9.51 22.71 -3.46
CA GLN A 647 -10.52 22.40 -4.46
C GLN A 647 -9.90 22.14 -5.85
N ARG A 648 -8.90 22.93 -6.26
CA ARG A 648 -8.18 22.66 -7.52
C ARG A 648 -7.45 21.32 -7.47
N PHE A 649 -6.87 20.94 -6.33
CA PHE A 649 -6.20 19.62 -6.17
C PHE A 649 -7.23 18.49 -6.29
N ARG A 650 -8.41 18.64 -5.65
CA ARG A 650 -9.52 17.71 -5.81
C ARG A 650 -9.97 17.62 -7.28
N ASP A 651 -10.24 18.75 -7.94
CA ASP A 651 -10.80 18.77 -9.29
C ASP A 651 -9.83 18.30 -10.38
N CYS A 652 -8.53 18.57 -10.21
CA CYS A 652 -7.53 18.22 -11.22
C CYS A 652 -6.92 16.83 -11.00
N ILE A 653 -6.93 16.30 -9.77
CA ILE A 653 -6.23 15.07 -9.40
C ILE A 653 -7.18 14.06 -8.74
N LEU A 654 -7.69 14.38 -7.53
CA LEU A 654 -8.37 13.37 -6.70
C LEU A 654 -9.68 12.85 -7.32
N SER A 655 -10.39 13.66 -8.09
CA SER A 655 -11.67 13.25 -8.70
C SER A 655 -11.52 12.60 -10.08
N LYS A 656 -10.31 12.57 -10.62
CA LYS A 656 -10.09 12.22 -12.04
C LYS A 656 -9.73 10.74 -12.25
N GLY A 657 -9.19 10.07 -11.25
CA GLY A 657 -8.73 8.70 -11.45
C GLY A 657 -7.83 8.55 -12.69
N GLY A 658 -8.04 7.50 -13.44
CA GLY A 658 -7.32 7.16 -14.68
C GLY A 658 -7.91 7.74 -15.97
N THR A 659 -8.77 8.76 -15.91
CA THR A 659 -9.48 9.31 -17.08
C THR A 659 -8.58 10.06 -18.07
N GLU A 660 -7.41 10.50 -17.63
CA GLU A 660 -6.41 11.20 -18.45
C GLU A 660 -4.99 10.71 -18.08
N HIS A 661 -4.02 11.00 -18.96
CA HIS A 661 -2.61 10.73 -18.65
C HIS A 661 -2.18 11.50 -17.39
N PRO A 662 -1.51 10.84 -16.39
CA PRO A 662 -1.20 11.45 -15.10
C PRO A 662 -0.43 12.77 -15.17
N MET A 663 0.50 12.92 -16.15
CA MET A 663 1.24 14.15 -16.33
C MET A 663 0.32 15.30 -16.79
N THR A 664 -0.75 15.02 -17.53
CA THR A 664 -1.76 16.02 -17.89
C THR A 664 -2.52 16.50 -16.66
N LEU A 665 -3.00 15.57 -15.83
CA LEU A 665 -3.65 15.88 -14.56
C LEU A 665 -2.76 16.72 -13.64
N TYR A 666 -1.50 16.31 -13.51
CA TYR A 666 -0.52 17.03 -12.71
C TYR A 666 -0.29 18.47 -13.22
N LYS A 667 -0.09 18.64 -14.53
CA LYS A 667 0.09 19.97 -15.15
C LYS A 667 -1.16 20.84 -15.03
N ASN A 668 -2.36 20.27 -15.08
CA ASN A 668 -3.61 21.00 -14.88
C ASN A 668 -3.66 21.63 -13.47
N PHE A 669 -3.16 20.92 -12.47
CA PHE A 669 -3.02 21.45 -11.11
C PHE A 669 -1.82 22.38 -10.97
N ARG A 670 -0.63 21.94 -11.39
CA ARG A 670 0.63 22.59 -11.03
C ARG A 670 1.04 23.72 -12.01
N GLY A 671 0.65 23.59 -13.27
CA GLY A 671 1.03 24.52 -14.36
C GLY A 671 2.40 24.23 -14.99
N GLN A 672 3.12 23.19 -14.50
CA GLN A 672 4.44 22.81 -15.01
C GLN A 672 4.74 21.34 -14.71
N GLU A 673 5.80 20.81 -15.30
CA GLU A 673 6.35 19.50 -14.96
C GLU A 673 7.06 19.54 -13.58
N PRO A 674 7.07 18.42 -12.83
CA PRO A 674 7.75 18.35 -11.55
C PRO A 674 9.26 18.34 -11.71
N THR A 675 9.98 18.88 -10.69
CA THR A 675 11.41 18.77 -10.56
C THR A 675 11.79 18.28 -9.18
N ILE A 676 12.97 17.67 -9.05
CA ILE A 676 13.53 17.18 -7.76
C ILE A 676 13.78 18.33 -6.77
N ASP A 677 13.82 19.58 -7.21
CA ASP A 677 14.30 20.71 -6.40
C ASP A 677 13.44 20.98 -5.17
N ALA A 678 12.11 20.81 -5.28
CA ALA A 678 11.19 20.96 -4.13
C ALA A 678 11.48 19.93 -3.04
N LEU A 679 11.71 18.68 -3.41
CA LEU A 679 12.07 17.60 -2.50
C LEU A 679 13.42 17.86 -1.82
N LEU A 680 14.45 18.22 -2.58
CA LEU A 680 15.76 18.53 -2.03
C LEU A 680 15.69 19.70 -1.04
N LYS A 681 14.96 20.77 -1.40
CA LYS A 681 14.75 21.93 -0.53
C LYS A 681 14.04 21.55 0.77
N ARG A 682 12.96 20.74 0.69
CA ARG A 682 12.23 20.25 1.87
C ARG A 682 13.14 19.49 2.83
N ASN A 683 13.98 18.62 2.31
CA ASN A 683 14.89 17.78 3.10
C ASN A 683 16.23 18.46 3.45
N GLY A 684 16.39 19.76 3.15
CA GLY A 684 17.62 20.52 3.46
C GLY A 684 18.86 20.05 2.70
N ILE A 685 18.68 19.36 1.59
CA ILE A 685 19.77 18.82 0.75
C ILE A 685 20.23 19.87 -0.26
N LYS A 686 21.51 20.22 -0.22
CA LYS A 686 22.10 21.15 -1.19
C LYS A 686 22.54 20.40 -2.44
N ARG A 687 22.03 20.81 -3.60
CA ARG A 687 22.51 20.32 -4.88
C ARG A 687 23.97 20.76 -5.06
N LYS A 688 24.89 19.82 -5.36
CA LYS A 688 26.21 20.22 -5.82
C LYS A 688 26.05 20.92 -7.16
N THR A 689 26.24 22.22 -7.20
CA THR A 689 26.39 22.93 -8.48
C THR A 689 27.63 22.34 -9.16
N LYS A 690 27.45 21.69 -10.30
CA LYS A 690 28.62 21.42 -11.18
C LYS A 690 29.23 22.76 -11.46
N LYS A 691 30.45 22.98 -10.94
CA LYS A 691 31.31 24.08 -11.44
C LYS A 691 31.46 23.79 -12.93
N SER A 692 30.87 24.64 -13.74
CA SER A 692 31.05 24.71 -15.20
C SER A 692 32.53 24.82 -15.51
#